data_78d575de9026db7e5bf06f9704b96ae6
#
_entry.id   78d575de9026db7e5bf06f9704b96ae6
#
_cell.length_a   1.000
_cell.length_b   1.000
_cell.length_c   1.000
_cell.angle_alpha   90.00
_cell.angle_beta   90.00
_cell.angle_gamma   90.00
#
_symmetry.space_group_name_H-M   'P 1'
#
loop_
_entity.id
_entity.type
_entity.pdbx_description
1 polymer ?
#
loop_
_entity_poly.entity_id
_entity_poly.type
_entity_poly.pdbx_seq_one_letter_code
_entity_poly.pdbx_strand_id
1 'polypeptide(L)'
;MKKGKKKQQSSSIKEKLLQAKKGPLIRKGHIPFRLNFLFLVIFLLFVTLIIRLGNLQIVNSEKWAEEITSGTVTTIKQSTPRGSIYDASGTLLAGNQANAAITFTRTSSMSAEDLLATATKLNKYIDVSVDDRLTERDLKDFYLAHTKNLEAAQKKLSAKEQLLSSSEQYNKMIEDVSEDQLNFNEEQLKIASIFTRLNAGQNLKTTFIKNENVTDEELATVAEHASELAGVSTGTDWSRQVNTTSAALKSIIGTVSTSAQGLPAEDAEEYLKKGYFSNDRVGTSYLEKQYESVLQGTKSEYEITMNNKGTIESTKEVSAGSKGSNLKLTIDSAFQEKLDSIVKTNYQQLINSGAAQYSDGIYAVAMNPKTGAILGISGYYHQANSKEIQQNAIGVFQAAVVAGSAIKAATITTGWDNKVISGNQVILDQPIYLQGSAAKASIFNPTGSNNRYINAAKALEISSNSYMIQIALKLMGINYQGGYISIPAISDQTKAYEELRAGFAQYGLGVKTGVDIPNEQTGESPAVSTLSESNGDGGKVLDLAFGQFDTYTPLQMVQYISAIANGGERVEPHFVEGVYNNDENGNLGTLKESIATKVLNKIDITSDELQILKDGLYDVVHGTDAFTTARPLASTKMTVSAKTGTAETSITTESGQLVELNNHNAVVYGPTDDPEIAIAVMVPKIKQTDTTYPNLVIAKQIMDAYYDMYMAK
;
A
#
# COMPACT_ATOMS: atom_id res chain seq x y z
N MET A 1 -4.91 55.00 -65.36
CA MET A 1 -4.33 55.84 -66.42
C MET A 1 -3.56 54.94 -67.38
N LYS A 2 -4.04 54.87 -68.55
CA LYS A 2 -3.42 55.01 -69.96
C LYS A 2 -2.35 53.92 -70.22
N LYS A 3 -2.70 52.96 -71.13
CA LYS A 3 -2.51 53.01 -72.63
C LYS A 3 -1.06 52.84 -73.02
N GLY A 4 -0.66 52.04 -73.98
CA GLY A 4 -1.26 51.47 -75.18
C GLY A 4 -0.19 50.67 -75.92
N LYS A 5 -0.60 49.65 -76.65
CA LYS A 5 -0.65 49.62 -78.17
C LYS A 5 0.72 49.82 -78.89
N LYS A 6 1.17 48.97 -79.73
CA LYS A 6 0.72 48.58 -81.08
C LYS A 6 1.74 47.58 -81.66
N LYS A 7 1.32 46.51 -82.34
CA LYS A 7 1.07 46.29 -83.76
C LYS A 7 2.31 46.26 -84.65
N GLN A 8 2.49 45.18 -85.29
CA GLN A 8 2.31 44.83 -86.74
C GLN A 8 3.66 44.72 -87.44
N GLN A 9 3.98 43.91 -88.41
CA GLN A 9 3.31 43.29 -89.54
C GLN A 9 4.27 42.23 -90.14
N SER A 10 3.81 41.07 -90.51
CA SER A 10 3.51 40.60 -91.86
C SER A 10 4.77 40.51 -92.81
N SER A 11 4.99 39.58 -93.62
CA SER A 11 4.24 38.74 -94.54
C SER A 11 5.18 37.82 -95.30
N SER A 12 4.71 36.61 -95.62
CA SER A 12 4.62 36.08 -96.96
C SER A 12 5.92 35.82 -97.74
N ILE A 13 6.09 34.60 -98.15
CA ILE A 13 6.12 34.25 -99.59
C ILE A 13 5.96 32.71 -99.75
N LYS A 14 4.93 32.37 -100.42
CA LYS A 14 4.60 31.09 -101.06
C LYS A 14 5.50 30.79 -102.24
N GLU A 15 5.58 29.49 -102.47
CA GLU A 15 5.78 28.88 -103.82
C GLU A 15 7.13 28.99 -104.54
N LYS A 16 7.72 27.82 -104.67
CA LYS A 16 7.95 27.22 -106.00
C LYS A 16 8.49 25.79 -105.84
N LEU A 17 7.63 24.87 -106.21
CA LEU A 17 7.64 24.00 -107.41
C LEU A 17 8.62 22.82 -107.38
N LEU A 18 8.00 21.65 -107.20
CA LEU A 18 7.85 20.56 -108.18
C LEU A 18 9.07 20.26 -109.09
N GLN A 19 9.66 19.15 -108.97
CA GLN A 19 9.66 17.99 -109.87
C GLN A 19 10.74 16.95 -109.52
N ALA A 20 10.27 15.77 -109.32
CA ALA A 20 10.59 14.47 -109.86
C ALA A 20 12.00 13.89 -109.73
N LYS A 21 12.10 12.75 -109.06
CA LYS A 21 12.39 11.49 -109.78
C LYS A 21 12.20 10.28 -108.89
N LYS A 22 11.54 9.26 -109.38
CA LYS A 22 11.35 7.94 -108.81
C LYS A 22 12.69 7.20 -108.71
N GLY A 23 12.94 6.55 -107.58
CA GLY A 23 13.97 5.51 -107.35
C GLY A 23 13.50 4.56 -106.24
N PRO A 24 13.95 3.33 -106.13
CA PRO A 24 13.15 2.13 -105.90
C PRO A 24 12.79 1.82 -104.44
N LEU A 25 11.73 1.05 -104.30
CA LEU A 25 11.18 0.49 -103.01
C LEU A 25 12.24 -0.27 -102.23
N ILE A 26 12.62 0.27 -101.07
CA ILE A 26 13.31 -0.48 -99.99
C ILE A 26 12.24 -0.91 -98.98
N ARG A 27 12.11 -2.22 -98.78
CA ARG A 27 11.28 -2.86 -97.72
C ARG A 27 11.58 -2.24 -96.34
N LYS A 28 10.58 -1.62 -95.69
CA LYS A 28 10.65 -1.17 -94.30
C LYS A 28 10.74 -2.40 -93.38
N GLY A 29 11.94 -2.70 -92.92
CA GLY A 29 12.12 -3.67 -91.84
C GLY A 29 11.53 -3.15 -90.54
N HIS A 30 10.86 -4.00 -89.74
CA HIS A 30 10.25 -3.71 -88.41
C HIS A 30 11.26 -3.39 -87.30
N ILE A 31 12.53 -3.21 -87.65
CA ILE A 31 13.63 -2.92 -86.72
C ILE A 31 13.46 -1.57 -85.97
N PRO A 32 13.11 -0.45 -86.60
CA PRO A 32 12.97 0.83 -85.93
C PRO A 32 11.80 0.87 -84.92
N PHE A 33 10.73 0.10 -85.15
CA PHE A 33 9.61 0.06 -84.21
C PHE A 33 9.97 -0.72 -82.91
N ARG A 34 10.69 -1.83 -83.02
CA ARG A 34 11.19 -2.60 -81.89
C ARG A 34 12.24 -1.83 -81.09
N LEU A 35 13.09 -1.07 -81.76
CA LEU A 35 14.09 -0.24 -81.09
C LEU A 35 13.44 0.94 -80.33
N ASN A 36 12.48 1.62 -80.99
CA ASN A 36 11.73 2.70 -80.38
C ASN A 36 10.84 2.20 -79.17
N PHE A 37 10.27 1.00 -79.30
CA PHE A 37 9.54 0.37 -78.17
C PHE A 37 10.48 0.04 -77.02
N LEU A 38 11.67 -0.49 -77.28
CA LEU A 38 12.68 -0.73 -76.30
C LEU A 38 13.13 0.57 -75.59
N PHE A 39 13.36 1.63 -76.39
CA PHE A 39 13.66 2.95 -75.80
C PHE A 39 12.51 3.52 -74.97
N LEU A 40 11.25 3.32 -75.39
CA LEU A 40 10.09 3.75 -74.65
C LEU A 40 10.01 2.99 -73.30
N VAL A 41 10.27 1.67 -73.27
CA VAL A 41 10.27 0.87 -72.06
C VAL A 41 11.41 1.31 -71.10
N ILE A 42 12.62 1.52 -71.64
CA ILE A 42 13.75 2.03 -70.87
C ILE A 42 13.46 3.44 -70.32
N PHE A 43 12.86 4.30 -71.12
CA PHE A 43 12.46 5.65 -70.71
C PHE A 43 11.42 5.61 -69.58
N LEU A 44 10.39 4.76 -69.68
CA LEU A 44 9.39 4.57 -68.63
C LEU A 44 10.00 4.01 -67.35
N LEU A 45 10.95 3.07 -67.42
CA LEU A 45 11.70 2.58 -66.30
C LEU A 45 12.54 3.70 -65.66
N PHE A 46 13.20 4.52 -66.46
CA PHE A 46 13.97 5.66 -65.94
C PHE A 46 13.08 6.73 -65.28
N VAL A 47 11.91 7.03 -65.88
CA VAL A 47 10.92 7.94 -65.30
C VAL A 47 10.40 7.38 -63.98
N THR A 48 10.10 6.09 -63.93
CA THR A 48 9.67 5.43 -62.69
C THR A 48 10.77 5.49 -61.60
N LEU A 49 12.02 5.32 -62.00
CA LEU A 49 13.17 5.39 -61.10
C LEU A 49 13.41 6.81 -60.57
N ILE A 50 13.24 7.82 -61.43
CA ILE A 50 13.34 9.25 -61.07
C ILE A 50 12.19 9.63 -60.11
N ILE A 51 10.95 9.18 -60.39
CA ILE A 51 9.79 9.42 -59.52
C ILE A 51 10.01 8.75 -58.17
N ARG A 52 10.53 7.51 -58.15
CA ARG A 52 10.83 6.80 -56.90
C ARG A 52 11.97 7.44 -56.12
N LEU A 53 12.99 7.92 -56.82
CA LEU A 53 14.10 8.67 -56.21
C LEU A 53 13.64 10.02 -55.63
N GLY A 54 12.80 10.74 -56.38
CA GLY A 54 12.20 12.00 -55.92
C GLY A 54 11.29 11.79 -54.71
N ASN A 55 10.51 10.71 -54.71
CA ASN A 55 9.66 10.37 -53.58
C ASN A 55 10.49 9.99 -52.35
N LEU A 56 11.62 9.30 -52.50
CA LEU A 56 12.56 8.95 -51.45
C LEU A 56 13.35 10.16 -50.93
N GLN A 57 13.82 11.04 -51.82
CA GLN A 57 14.73 12.12 -51.46
C GLN A 57 14.05 13.46 -51.17
N ILE A 58 12.84 13.70 -51.68
CA ILE A 58 12.15 15.00 -51.50
C ILE A 58 10.91 14.84 -50.63
N VAL A 59 10.03 13.88 -50.93
CA VAL A 59 8.75 13.73 -50.20
C VAL A 59 8.94 13.06 -48.83
N ASN A 60 9.86 12.10 -48.72
CA ASN A 60 10.13 11.37 -47.47
C ASN A 60 11.50 11.73 -46.87
N SER A 61 12.16 12.79 -47.32
CA SER A 61 13.47 13.20 -46.78
C SER A 61 13.42 13.54 -45.28
N GLU A 62 12.37 14.23 -44.84
CA GLU A 62 12.17 14.54 -43.42
C GLU A 62 11.93 13.27 -42.59
N LYS A 63 11.12 12.35 -43.09
CA LYS A 63 10.84 11.07 -42.42
C LYS A 63 12.09 10.19 -42.32
N TRP A 64 12.92 10.15 -43.38
CA TRP A 64 14.18 9.41 -43.31
C TRP A 64 15.27 10.14 -42.54
N ALA A 65 15.26 11.48 -42.52
CA ALA A 65 16.11 12.26 -41.64
C ALA A 65 15.72 12.07 -40.17
N GLU A 66 14.42 12.06 -39.83
CA GLU A 66 13.91 11.73 -38.52
C GLU A 66 14.25 10.28 -38.09
N GLU A 67 14.14 9.31 -38.99
CA GLU A 67 14.45 7.91 -38.73
C GLU A 67 15.95 7.67 -38.54
N ILE A 68 16.82 8.40 -39.28
CA ILE A 68 18.28 8.39 -39.10
C ILE A 68 18.66 9.12 -37.82
N THR A 69 18.01 10.24 -37.48
CA THR A 69 18.25 11.00 -36.25
C THR A 69 17.71 10.25 -35.03
N SER A 70 16.57 9.61 -35.12
CA SER A 70 16.01 8.79 -34.03
C SER A 70 16.83 7.53 -33.74
N GLY A 71 17.60 7.03 -34.68
CA GLY A 71 18.57 5.96 -34.46
C GLY A 71 19.86 6.43 -33.79
N THR A 72 20.17 7.73 -33.80
CA THR A 72 21.41 8.31 -33.28
C THR A 72 21.20 9.03 -31.96
N VAL A 73 19.99 9.52 -31.71
CA VAL A 73 19.64 10.25 -30.48
C VAL A 73 18.50 9.56 -29.77
N THR A 74 18.65 9.27 -28.49
CA THR A 74 17.61 8.63 -27.69
C THR A 74 17.59 9.21 -26.27
N THR A 75 16.46 9.09 -25.57
CA THR A 75 16.28 9.60 -24.22
C THR A 75 16.40 8.48 -23.21
N ILE A 76 17.24 8.65 -22.21
CA ILE A 76 17.28 7.81 -21.01
C ILE A 76 16.67 8.54 -19.82
N LYS A 77 16.07 7.79 -18.90
CA LYS A 77 15.43 8.35 -17.70
C LYS A 77 16.11 7.77 -16.45
N GLN A 78 16.37 8.65 -15.49
CA GLN A 78 16.94 8.27 -14.19
C GLN A 78 15.98 8.64 -13.07
N SER A 79 15.94 7.81 -12.02
CA SER A 79 15.10 8.05 -10.84
C SER A 79 15.62 9.23 -10.03
N THR A 80 14.70 10.01 -9.49
CA THR A 80 14.97 11.11 -8.55
C THR A 80 14.65 10.68 -7.11
N PRO A 81 15.07 11.43 -6.09
CA PRO A 81 14.75 11.12 -4.70
C PRO A 81 13.24 11.08 -4.46
N ARG A 82 12.78 10.16 -3.61
CA ARG A 82 11.39 10.13 -3.15
C ARG A 82 11.08 11.30 -2.23
N GLY A 83 9.81 11.67 -2.11
CA GLY A 83 9.32 12.58 -1.09
C GLY A 83 9.67 12.08 0.32
N SER A 84 9.92 12.98 1.24
CA SER A 84 10.20 12.66 2.63
C SER A 84 8.92 12.56 3.46
N ILE A 85 8.95 11.82 4.57
CA ILE A 85 7.84 11.69 5.51
C ILE A 85 8.25 12.33 6.83
N TYR A 86 7.40 13.22 7.33
CA TYR A 86 7.61 13.98 8.57
C TYR A 86 6.50 13.68 9.57
N ASP A 87 6.78 13.82 10.84
CA ASP A 87 5.76 13.78 11.89
C ASP A 87 4.98 15.12 11.99
N ALA A 88 4.01 15.18 12.89
CA ALA A 88 3.19 16.38 13.12
C ALA A 88 4.01 17.61 13.59
N SER A 89 5.17 17.41 14.21
CA SER A 89 6.08 18.48 14.64
C SER A 89 7.02 18.97 13.53
N GLY A 90 7.09 18.24 12.40
CA GLY A 90 8.04 18.48 11.31
C GLY A 90 9.36 17.74 11.46
N THR A 91 9.44 16.75 12.35
CA THR A 91 10.62 15.88 12.49
C THR A 91 10.67 14.88 11.34
N LEU A 92 11.84 14.70 10.71
CA LEU A 92 12.03 13.77 9.59
C LEU A 92 11.97 12.31 10.07
N LEU A 93 10.97 11.56 9.62
CA LEU A 93 10.78 10.14 9.91
C LEU A 93 11.39 9.22 8.84
N ALA A 94 11.22 9.57 7.57
CA ALA A 94 11.81 8.85 6.45
C ALA A 94 12.26 9.81 5.36
N GLY A 95 13.49 9.64 4.92
CA GLY A 95 14.13 10.46 3.90
C GLY A 95 14.87 9.62 2.86
N ASN A 96 15.83 10.24 2.18
CA ASN A 96 16.67 9.57 1.20
C ASN A 96 18.13 9.77 1.57
N GLN A 97 18.93 8.75 1.34
CA GLN A 97 20.37 8.80 1.41
C GLN A 97 20.94 8.71 0.00
N ALA A 98 21.79 9.66 -0.35
CA ALA A 98 22.56 9.62 -1.57
C ALA A 98 23.75 8.68 -1.37
N ASN A 99 23.84 7.64 -2.15
CA ASN A 99 24.96 6.72 -2.18
C ASN A 99 25.69 6.85 -3.51
N ALA A 100 27.00 6.84 -3.49
CA ALA A 100 27.77 6.71 -4.69
C ALA A 100 27.45 5.39 -5.39
N ALA A 101 27.38 5.40 -6.71
CA ALA A 101 27.04 4.22 -7.47
C ALA A 101 27.87 4.10 -8.75
N ILE A 102 28.10 2.86 -9.17
CA ILE A 102 28.61 2.52 -10.48
C ILE A 102 27.44 1.97 -11.28
N THR A 103 27.16 2.62 -12.38
CA THR A 103 25.96 2.38 -13.21
C THR A 103 26.34 1.85 -14.58
N PHE A 104 25.40 1.20 -15.23
CA PHE A 104 25.54 0.69 -16.58
C PHE A 104 24.29 1.00 -17.40
N THR A 105 24.50 1.48 -18.61
CA THR A 105 23.43 1.67 -19.61
C THR A 105 23.70 0.80 -20.81
N ARG A 106 22.89 -0.26 -20.98
CA ARG A 106 23.01 -1.18 -22.10
C ARG A 106 22.55 -0.52 -23.39
N THR A 107 23.29 -0.70 -24.46
CA THR A 107 22.84 -0.32 -25.81
C THR A 107 22.49 -1.56 -26.65
N SER A 108 21.66 -1.39 -27.68
CA SER A 108 21.17 -2.47 -28.54
C SER A 108 22.28 -3.21 -29.33
N SER A 109 23.44 -2.60 -29.45
CA SER A 109 24.58 -3.16 -30.17
C SER A 109 25.49 -4.05 -29.33
N MET A 110 25.32 -4.05 -27.98
CA MET A 110 26.16 -4.82 -27.07
C MET A 110 25.80 -6.31 -27.10
N SER A 111 26.75 -7.14 -27.51
CA SER A 111 26.65 -8.60 -27.45
C SER A 111 26.96 -9.12 -26.04
N ALA A 112 26.68 -10.42 -25.78
CA ALA A 112 27.06 -11.09 -24.53
C ALA A 112 28.60 -11.09 -24.33
N GLU A 113 29.36 -11.17 -25.40
CA GLU A 113 30.82 -11.09 -25.38
C GLU A 113 31.31 -9.70 -24.95
N ASP A 114 30.68 -8.62 -25.45
CA ASP A 114 30.99 -7.24 -25.04
C ASP A 114 30.70 -7.04 -23.54
N LEU A 115 29.57 -7.58 -23.06
CA LEU A 115 29.21 -7.53 -21.64
C LEU A 115 30.20 -8.30 -20.77
N LEU A 116 30.66 -9.48 -21.22
CA LEU A 116 31.67 -10.27 -20.54
C LEU A 116 33.04 -9.54 -20.49
N ALA A 117 33.43 -8.94 -21.60
CA ALA A 117 34.67 -8.15 -21.68
C ALA A 117 34.61 -6.95 -20.71
N THR A 118 33.46 -6.26 -20.67
CA THR A 118 33.21 -5.14 -19.74
C THR A 118 33.24 -5.63 -18.27
N ALA A 119 32.56 -6.73 -17.95
CA ALA A 119 32.55 -7.32 -16.62
C ALA A 119 33.97 -7.73 -16.16
N THR A 120 34.74 -8.33 -17.06
CA THR A 120 36.14 -8.74 -16.76
C THR A 120 37.06 -7.55 -16.50
N LYS A 121 36.88 -6.45 -17.24
CA LYS A 121 37.65 -5.22 -17.00
C LYS A 121 37.20 -4.55 -15.69
N LEU A 122 35.88 -4.44 -15.49
CA LEU A 122 35.33 -3.76 -14.32
C LEU A 122 35.72 -4.45 -13.00
N ASN A 123 35.79 -5.81 -12.99
CA ASN A 123 36.26 -6.57 -11.83
C ASN A 123 37.69 -6.23 -11.37
N LYS A 124 38.50 -5.55 -12.20
CA LYS A 124 39.83 -5.06 -11.83
C LYS A 124 39.79 -3.70 -11.12
N TYR A 125 38.70 -2.97 -11.28
CA TYR A 125 38.59 -1.58 -10.83
C TYR A 125 37.67 -1.42 -9.64
N ILE A 126 36.80 -2.42 -9.36
CA ILE A 126 35.85 -2.41 -8.26
C ILE A 126 35.87 -3.72 -7.49
N ASP A 127 35.65 -3.64 -6.18
CA ASP A 127 35.48 -4.83 -5.36
C ASP A 127 34.00 -5.20 -5.27
N VAL A 128 33.63 -6.32 -5.89
CA VAL A 128 32.27 -6.88 -5.84
C VAL A 128 32.34 -8.28 -5.22
N SER A 129 31.52 -8.52 -4.21
CA SER A 129 31.36 -9.88 -3.67
C SER A 129 30.58 -10.76 -4.66
N VAL A 130 30.77 -12.08 -4.54
CA VAL A 130 29.93 -13.04 -5.25
C VAL A 130 28.47 -12.82 -4.83
N ASP A 131 27.56 -12.71 -5.79
CA ASP A 131 26.12 -12.53 -5.52
C ASP A 131 25.50 -13.88 -5.15
N ASP A 132 24.99 -13.99 -3.93
CA ASP A 132 24.36 -15.23 -3.40
C ASP A 132 23.11 -15.65 -4.17
N ARG A 133 22.58 -14.77 -5.03
CA ARG A 133 21.37 -15.00 -5.85
C ARG A 133 21.68 -15.55 -7.24
N LEU A 134 22.97 -15.78 -7.58
CA LEU A 134 23.33 -16.38 -8.86
C LEU A 134 22.62 -17.73 -9.03
N THR A 135 21.82 -17.83 -10.08
CA THR A 135 21.13 -19.07 -10.45
C THR A 135 22.01 -19.93 -11.37
N GLU A 136 21.68 -21.19 -11.49
CA GLU A 136 22.29 -22.08 -12.48
C GLU A 136 22.17 -21.51 -13.91
N ARG A 137 21.04 -20.87 -14.22
CA ARG A 137 20.81 -20.20 -15.50
C ARG A 137 21.80 -19.06 -15.73
N ASP A 138 22.07 -18.23 -14.72
CA ASP A 138 23.03 -17.11 -14.82
C ASP A 138 24.44 -17.63 -15.10
N LEU A 139 24.83 -18.73 -14.44
CA LEU A 139 26.12 -19.35 -14.66
C LEU A 139 26.22 -19.97 -16.06
N LYS A 140 25.17 -20.56 -16.60
CA LYS A 140 25.10 -21.05 -17.97
C LYS A 140 25.18 -19.93 -19.00
N ASP A 141 24.46 -18.82 -18.77
CA ASP A 141 24.55 -17.62 -19.61
C ASP A 141 25.97 -17.04 -19.59
N PHE A 142 26.62 -16.98 -18.40
CA PHE A 142 28.02 -16.58 -18.27
C PHE A 142 28.98 -17.51 -19.01
N TYR A 143 28.78 -18.83 -18.92
CA TYR A 143 29.56 -19.83 -19.65
C TYR A 143 29.48 -19.64 -21.16
N LEU A 144 28.26 -19.44 -21.70
CA LEU A 144 28.00 -19.24 -23.12
C LEU A 144 28.37 -17.85 -23.64
N ALA A 145 28.56 -16.86 -22.74
CA ALA A 145 29.07 -15.53 -23.14
C ALA A 145 30.53 -15.61 -23.68
N HIS A 146 31.25 -16.66 -23.38
CA HIS A 146 32.55 -16.89 -24.00
C HIS A 146 32.38 -17.46 -25.41
N THR A 147 32.88 -16.74 -26.43
CA THR A 147 32.73 -17.09 -27.87
C THR A 147 33.06 -18.51 -28.18
N LYS A 148 34.19 -19.06 -27.63
CA LYS A 148 34.60 -20.45 -27.85
C LYS A 148 33.57 -21.47 -27.35
N ASN A 149 32.95 -21.19 -26.21
CA ASN A 149 31.95 -22.08 -25.61
C ASN A 149 30.63 -22.01 -26.41
N LEU A 150 30.23 -20.81 -26.83
CA LEU A 150 29.07 -20.61 -27.68
C LEU A 150 29.19 -21.32 -29.01
N GLU A 151 30.34 -21.18 -29.72
CA GLU A 151 30.62 -21.89 -30.96
C GLU A 151 30.62 -23.42 -30.79
N ALA A 152 31.15 -23.90 -29.65
CA ALA A 152 31.16 -25.33 -29.34
C ALA A 152 29.73 -25.85 -29.09
N ALA A 153 28.88 -25.07 -28.39
CA ALA A 153 27.50 -25.43 -28.16
C ALA A 153 26.67 -25.37 -29.46
N GLN A 154 26.89 -24.36 -30.31
CA GLN A 154 26.22 -24.26 -31.63
C GLN A 154 26.53 -25.49 -32.54
N LYS A 155 27.74 -25.96 -32.51
CA LYS A 155 28.16 -27.16 -33.30
C LYS A 155 27.49 -28.45 -32.83
N LYS A 156 26.98 -28.50 -31.61
CA LYS A 156 26.27 -29.67 -31.07
C LYS A 156 24.81 -29.71 -31.47
N LEU A 157 24.22 -28.58 -31.89
CA LEU A 157 22.83 -28.54 -32.32
C LEU A 157 22.57 -29.44 -33.51
N SER A 158 21.54 -30.27 -33.42
CA SER A 158 21.09 -31.12 -34.52
C SER A 158 20.57 -30.31 -35.70
N ALA A 159 20.50 -30.90 -36.88
CA ALA A 159 19.96 -30.22 -38.08
C ALA A 159 18.51 -29.71 -37.93
N LYS A 160 17.72 -30.33 -37.02
CA LYS A 160 16.36 -29.84 -36.72
C LYS A 160 16.41 -28.65 -35.78
N GLU A 161 17.27 -28.61 -34.79
CA GLU A 161 17.42 -27.54 -33.85
C GLU A 161 18.02 -26.29 -34.48
N GLN A 162 18.88 -26.43 -35.50
CA GLN A 162 19.39 -25.31 -36.30
C GLN A 162 18.31 -24.58 -37.12
N LEU A 163 17.13 -25.18 -37.30
CA LEU A 163 15.98 -24.55 -37.97
C LEU A 163 15.06 -23.79 -37.04
N LEU A 164 15.26 -23.89 -35.72
CA LEU A 164 14.51 -23.16 -34.69
C LEU A 164 14.85 -21.65 -34.72
N SER A 165 14.04 -20.84 -34.06
CA SER A 165 14.36 -19.44 -33.83
C SER A 165 15.65 -19.29 -33.02
N SER A 166 16.35 -18.16 -33.14
CA SER A 166 17.60 -17.92 -32.38
C SER A 166 17.42 -18.06 -30.88
N SER A 167 16.26 -17.68 -30.35
CA SER A 167 15.94 -17.84 -28.91
C SER A 167 15.76 -19.30 -28.50
N GLU A 168 15.10 -20.10 -29.35
CA GLU A 168 14.92 -21.52 -29.10
C GLU A 168 16.25 -22.30 -29.22
N GLN A 169 17.08 -21.95 -30.21
CA GLN A 169 18.42 -22.49 -30.35
C GLN A 169 19.26 -22.19 -29.11
N TYR A 170 19.21 -20.96 -28.60
CA TYR A 170 19.93 -20.56 -27.39
C TYR A 170 19.45 -21.35 -26.17
N ASN A 171 18.14 -21.55 -26.00
CA ASN A 171 17.60 -22.36 -24.91
C ASN A 171 18.07 -23.81 -25.01
N LYS A 172 18.18 -24.39 -26.20
CA LYS A 172 18.74 -25.71 -26.39
C LYS A 172 20.24 -25.80 -25.99
N MET A 173 21.02 -24.79 -26.36
CA MET A 173 22.41 -24.68 -25.90
C MET A 173 22.55 -24.59 -24.39
N ILE A 174 21.62 -23.83 -23.72
CA ILE A 174 21.57 -23.76 -22.26
C ILE A 174 21.24 -25.11 -21.61
N GLU A 175 20.29 -25.87 -22.20
CA GLU A 175 19.95 -27.22 -21.73
C GLU A 175 21.19 -28.19 -21.81
N ASP A 176 22.03 -28.03 -22.81
CA ASP A 176 23.20 -28.87 -23.06
C ASP A 176 24.41 -28.51 -22.18
N VAL A 177 24.43 -27.39 -21.48
CA VAL A 177 25.52 -27.06 -20.55
C VAL A 177 25.42 -27.93 -19.30
N SER A 178 26.44 -28.77 -19.07
CA SER A 178 26.51 -29.67 -17.90
C SER A 178 27.02 -28.97 -16.64
N GLU A 179 26.69 -29.51 -15.47
CA GLU A 179 27.16 -29.00 -14.18
C GLU A 179 28.70 -28.95 -14.07
N ASP A 180 29.41 -29.90 -14.64
CA ASP A 180 30.88 -29.92 -14.64
C ASP A 180 31.49 -28.69 -15.33
N GLN A 181 30.79 -28.09 -16.27
CA GLN A 181 31.19 -26.86 -17.00
C GLN A 181 30.94 -25.57 -16.20
N LEU A 182 30.23 -25.64 -15.09
CA LEU A 182 29.89 -24.55 -14.21
C LEU A 182 30.81 -24.45 -12.98
N ASN A 183 31.89 -25.23 -12.94
CA ASN A 183 32.84 -25.18 -11.82
C ASN A 183 33.78 -23.97 -11.96
N PHE A 184 33.30 -22.79 -11.50
CA PHE A 184 34.02 -21.54 -11.53
C PHE A 184 34.74 -21.28 -10.20
N ASN A 185 35.94 -20.68 -10.27
CA ASN A 185 36.64 -20.19 -9.08
C ASN A 185 36.01 -18.86 -8.59
N GLU A 186 36.42 -18.39 -7.41
CA GLU A 186 35.86 -17.18 -6.77
C GLU A 186 35.96 -15.93 -7.67
N GLU A 187 37.11 -15.72 -8.34
CA GLU A 187 37.31 -14.60 -9.25
C GLU A 187 36.33 -14.67 -10.45
N GLN A 188 36.15 -15.84 -11.02
CA GLN A 188 35.19 -16.07 -12.10
C GLN A 188 33.76 -15.85 -11.65
N LEU A 189 33.40 -16.25 -10.41
CA LEU A 189 32.08 -15.98 -9.82
C LEU A 189 31.84 -14.48 -9.56
N LYS A 190 32.88 -13.73 -9.17
CA LYS A 190 32.79 -12.26 -9.08
C LYS A 190 32.50 -11.63 -10.46
N ILE A 191 33.21 -12.07 -11.49
CA ILE A 191 32.98 -11.60 -12.87
C ILE A 191 31.58 -12.04 -13.35
N ALA A 192 31.13 -13.25 -13.03
CA ALA A 192 29.79 -13.73 -13.36
C ALA A 192 28.72 -12.88 -12.67
N SER A 193 28.93 -12.46 -11.41
CA SER A 193 28.04 -11.56 -10.68
C SER A 193 27.90 -10.20 -11.38
N ILE A 194 29.00 -9.62 -11.83
CA ILE A 194 28.99 -8.38 -12.61
C ILE A 194 28.29 -8.62 -13.97
N PHE A 195 28.68 -9.69 -14.68
CA PHE A 195 28.09 -10.04 -15.99
C PHE A 195 26.57 -10.20 -15.91
N THR A 196 26.06 -10.91 -14.93
CA THR A 196 24.62 -11.11 -14.74
C THR A 196 23.90 -9.77 -14.55
N ARG A 197 24.45 -8.84 -13.77
CA ARG A 197 23.88 -7.49 -13.61
C ARG A 197 23.89 -6.69 -14.92
N LEU A 198 24.97 -6.78 -15.71
CA LEU A 198 25.06 -6.15 -17.04
C LEU A 198 24.06 -6.80 -18.01
N ASN A 199 23.95 -8.11 -18.01
CA ASN A 199 23.08 -8.87 -18.93
C ASN A 199 21.59 -8.69 -18.62
N ALA A 200 21.20 -8.51 -17.34
CA ALA A 200 19.87 -8.18 -16.92
C ALA A 200 19.46 -6.74 -17.30
N GLY A 201 20.43 -5.88 -17.63
CA GLY A 201 20.19 -4.49 -18.03
C GLY A 201 19.30 -4.42 -19.28
N GLN A 202 18.18 -3.69 -19.16
CA GLN A 202 17.31 -3.42 -20.32
C GLN A 202 17.94 -2.36 -21.23
N ASN A 203 17.64 -2.45 -22.52
CA ASN A 203 18.18 -1.51 -23.49
C ASN A 203 17.81 -0.07 -23.13
N LEU A 204 18.82 0.79 -23.08
CA LEU A 204 18.73 2.24 -22.78
C LEU A 204 18.16 2.57 -21.39
N LYS A 205 18.26 1.63 -20.45
CA LYS A 205 17.93 1.87 -19.03
C LYS A 205 19.16 1.75 -18.18
N THR A 206 19.29 2.67 -17.22
CA THR A 206 20.37 2.64 -16.25
C THR A 206 20.14 1.53 -15.24
N THR A 207 21.16 0.68 -15.05
CA THR A 207 21.19 -0.39 -14.06
C THR A 207 22.35 -0.14 -13.10
N PHE A 208 22.15 -0.40 -11.80
CA PHE A 208 23.22 -0.30 -10.81
C PHE A 208 24.05 -1.59 -10.82
N ILE A 209 25.38 -1.43 -11.00
CA ILE A 209 26.34 -2.54 -10.88
C ILE A 209 26.80 -2.66 -9.44
N LYS A 210 27.18 -1.53 -8.83
CA LYS A 210 27.53 -1.43 -7.42
C LYS A 210 26.93 -0.12 -6.89
N ASN A 211 26.18 -0.17 -5.80
CA ASN A 211 25.51 0.98 -5.18
C ASN A 211 25.60 0.96 -3.64
N GLU A 212 26.37 0.03 -3.11
CA GLU A 212 26.68 -0.07 -1.69
C GLU A 212 28.20 -0.15 -1.49
N ASN A 213 28.70 0.54 -0.48
CA ASN A 213 30.12 0.57 -0.14
C ASN A 213 31.03 0.92 -1.33
N VAL A 214 30.58 1.81 -2.21
CA VAL A 214 31.40 2.35 -3.31
C VAL A 214 32.36 3.37 -2.74
N THR A 215 33.65 3.15 -2.96
CA THR A 215 34.71 4.05 -2.47
C THR A 215 34.99 5.17 -3.47
N ASP A 216 35.56 6.30 -2.98
CA ASP A 216 35.99 7.41 -3.85
C ASP A 216 37.06 6.96 -4.84
N GLU A 217 37.92 5.99 -4.45
CA GLU A 217 38.93 5.39 -5.31
C GLU A 217 38.31 4.60 -6.46
N GLU A 218 37.28 3.80 -6.19
CA GLU A 218 36.54 3.08 -7.24
C GLU A 218 35.86 4.05 -8.21
N LEU A 219 35.21 5.13 -7.69
CA LEU A 219 34.59 6.15 -8.54
C LEU A 219 35.62 6.80 -9.45
N ALA A 220 36.75 7.24 -8.88
CA ALA A 220 37.82 7.88 -9.64
C ALA A 220 38.39 6.95 -10.72
N THR A 221 38.65 5.68 -10.35
CA THR A 221 39.21 4.69 -11.27
C THR A 221 38.22 4.36 -12.41
N VAL A 222 36.95 4.16 -12.11
CA VAL A 222 35.91 3.93 -13.14
C VAL A 222 35.76 5.14 -14.07
N ALA A 223 35.79 6.35 -13.52
CA ALA A 223 35.70 7.58 -14.33
C ALA A 223 36.91 7.76 -15.24
N GLU A 224 38.14 7.47 -14.77
CA GLU A 224 39.38 7.53 -15.56
C GLU A 224 39.36 6.51 -16.71
N HIS A 225 38.83 5.31 -16.48
CA HIS A 225 38.75 4.24 -17.48
C HIS A 225 37.41 4.17 -18.24
N ALA A 226 36.58 5.22 -18.18
CA ALA A 226 35.25 5.24 -18.81
C ALA A 226 35.27 4.90 -20.31
N SER A 227 36.32 5.34 -21.03
CA SER A 227 36.48 5.05 -22.47
C SER A 227 36.69 3.54 -22.78
N GLU A 228 37.12 2.76 -21.81
CA GLU A 228 37.37 1.31 -21.92
C GLU A 228 36.19 0.46 -21.42
N LEU A 229 35.28 1.08 -20.66
CA LEU A 229 34.16 0.46 -19.98
C LEU A 229 32.86 0.86 -20.69
N ALA A 230 32.58 0.24 -21.83
CA ALA A 230 31.41 0.56 -22.64
C ALA A 230 30.11 0.55 -21.84
N GLY A 231 29.40 1.67 -21.79
CA GLY A 231 28.14 1.85 -21.08
C GLY A 231 28.23 2.01 -19.57
N VAL A 232 29.40 1.85 -18.96
CA VAL A 232 29.60 2.06 -17.51
C VAL A 232 29.85 3.53 -17.22
N SER A 233 29.26 4.03 -16.14
CA SER A 233 29.46 5.39 -15.63
C SER A 233 29.32 5.44 -14.13
N THR A 234 29.77 6.54 -13.53
CA THR A 234 29.49 6.84 -12.12
C THR A 234 28.18 7.58 -11.99
N GLY A 235 27.50 7.42 -10.85
CA GLY A 235 26.21 8.03 -10.60
C GLY A 235 25.87 8.06 -9.10
N THR A 236 24.65 8.46 -8.81
CA THR A 236 24.09 8.47 -7.44
C THR A 236 22.89 7.54 -7.38
N ASP A 237 22.88 6.71 -6.37
CA ASP A 237 21.71 5.91 -5.98
C ASP A 237 21.02 6.54 -4.77
N TRP A 238 19.71 6.68 -4.82
CA TRP A 238 18.90 7.22 -3.74
C TRP A 238 18.24 6.08 -2.97
N SER A 239 18.84 5.66 -1.87
CA SER A 239 18.22 4.65 -0.99
C SER A 239 17.26 5.29 0.00
N ARG A 240 16.18 4.57 0.34
CA ARG A 240 15.22 5.01 1.36
C ARG A 240 15.81 4.80 2.75
N GLN A 241 15.80 5.86 3.57
CA GLN A 241 16.29 5.82 4.93
C GLN A 241 15.16 6.15 5.91
N VAL A 242 14.90 5.24 6.86
CA VAL A 242 13.96 5.47 7.96
C VAL A 242 14.73 5.92 9.18
N ASN A 243 14.47 7.15 9.64
CA ASN A 243 15.23 7.83 10.70
C ASN A 243 14.61 7.69 12.09
N THR A 244 13.33 7.29 12.17
CA THR A 244 12.68 7.10 13.48
C THR A 244 13.17 5.85 14.19
N THR A 245 13.28 5.91 15.52
CA THR A 245 13.54 4.75 16.39
C THR A 245 12.28 3.99 16.74
N SER A 246 11.12 4.64 16.65
CA SER A 246 9.82 4.02 16.94
C SER A 246 9.50 2.87 15.99
N ALA A 247 9.40 1.65 16.51
CA ALA A 247 9.03 0.48 15.74
C ALA A 247 7.58 0.58 15.20
N ALA A 248 6.69 1.24 15.95
CA ALA A 248 5.32 1.51 15.50
C ALA A 248 5.30 2.40 14.26
N LEU A 249 6.05 3.52 14.27
CA LEU A 249 6.14 4.41 13.09
C LEU A 249 6.81 3.71 11.91
N LYS A 250 7.87 2.92 12.13
CA LYS A 250 8.48 2.12 11.05
C LYS A 250 7.46 1.20 10.39
N SER A 251 6.59 0.57 11.18
CA SER A 251 5.57 -0.36 10.67
C SER A 251 4.56 0.33 9.76
N ILE A 252 4.07 1.53 10.11
CA ILE A 252 3.07 2.27 9.31
C ILE A 252 3.69 3.03 8.13
N ILE A 253 4.94 3.48 8.24
CA ILE A 253 5.66 4.03 7.08
C ILE A 253 5.72 2.97 5.99
N GLY A 254 6.07 1.76 6.35
CA GLY A 254 6.19 0.66 5.41
C GLY A 254 7.55 0.58 4.73
N THR A 255 7.60 -0.10 3.62
CA THR A 255 8.84 -0.45 2.90
C THR A 255 8.78 -0.04 1.44
N VAL A 256 9.98 0.14 0.86
CA VAL A 256 10.20 0.42 -0.56
C VAL A 256 11.02 -0.73 -1.14
N SER A 257 10.69 -1.18 -2.35
CA SER A 257 11.46 -2.22 -3.03
C SER A 257 12.90 -1.74 -3.33
N THR A 258 13.83 -2.68 -3.38
CA THR A 258 15.18 -2.40 -3.86
C THR A 258 15.22 -2.38 -5.39
N SER A 259 16.25 -1.79 -6.00
CA SER A 259 16.42 -1.81 -7.47
C SER A 259 16.57 -3.24 -8.03
N ALA A 260 17.03 -4.18 -7.21
CA ALA A 260 17.14 -5.59 -7.59
C ALA A 260 15.79 -6.33 -7.53
N GLN A 261 14.90 -5.95 -6.61
CA GLN A 261 13.54 -6.48 -6.53
C GLN A 261 12.63 -5.86 -7.60
N GLY A 262 12.81 -4.55 -7.88
CA GLY A 262 11.98 -3.83 -8.83
C GLY A 262 10.51 -3.77 -8.43
N LEU A 263 9.63 -3.84 -9.43
CA LEU A 263 8.18 -3.81 -9.24
C LEU A 263 7.67 -5.13 -8.64
N PRO A 264 6.77 -5.09 -7.63
CA PRO A 264 6.08 -6.28 -7.14
C PRO A 264 5.32 -6.97 -8.27
N ALA A 265 5.41 -8.30 -8.36
CA ALA A 265 4.86 -9.08 -9.47
C ALA A 265 3.33 -8.88 -9.64
N GLU A 266 2.61 -8.78 -8.52
CA GLU A 266 1.16 -8.56 -8.47
C GLU A 266 0.72 -7.20 -9.02
N ASP A 267 1.54 -6.16 -8.88
CA ASP A 267 1.22 -4.78 -9.28
C ASP A 267 1.99 -4.34 -10.55
N ALA A 268 2.89 -5.18 -11.09
CA ALA A 268 3.84 -4.83 -12.13
C ALA A 268 3.18 -4.30 -13.42
N GLU A 269 2.09 -4.94 -13.86
CA GLU A 269 1.37 -4.52 -15.08
C GLU A 269 0.78 -3.11 -14.93
N GLU A 270 0.24 -2.78 -13.75
CA GLU A 270 -0.32 -1.46 -13.48
C GLU A 270 0.76 -0.38 -13.44
N TYR A 271 1.89 -0.66 -12.78
CA TYR A 271 3.02 0.26 -12.73
C TYR A 271 3.65 0.50 -14.11
N LEU A 272 3.82 -0.54 -14.92
CA LEU A 272 4.33 -0.42 -16.29
C LEU A 272 3.43 0.46 -17.16
N LYS A 273 2.09 0.33 -17.04
CA LYS A 273 1.12 1.21 -17.73
C LYS A 273 1.22 2.67 -17.28
N LYS A 274 1.62 2.92 -16.03
CA LYS A 274 1.87 4.26 -15.48
C LYS A 274 3.25 4.83 -15.84
N GLY A 275 4.06 4.10 -16.63
CA GLY A 275 5.37 4.56 -17.11
C GLY A 275 6.54 4.24 -16.18
N TYR A 276 6.33 3.37 -15.19
CA TYR A 276 7.43 2.82 -14.37
C TYR A 276 8.27 1.84 -15.19
N PHE A 277 9.50 1.67 -14.80
CA PHE A 277 10.37 0.62 -15.30
C PHE A 277 10.32 -0.59 -14.37
N SER A 278 10.63 -1.78 -14.90
CA SER A 278 10.61 -3.03 -14.12
C SER A 278 11.54 -3.02 -12.90
N ASN A 279 12.62 -2.23 -12.93
CA ASN A 279 13.59 -2.06 -11.86
C ASN A 279 13.38 -0.79 -11.04
N ASP A 280 12.27 -0.06 -11.24
CA ASP A 280 11.95 1.09 -10.40
C ASP A 280 11.62 0.64 -8.97
N ARG A 281 12.02 1.46 -8.02
CA ARG A 281 11.68 1.29 -6.61
C ARG A 281 10.32 1.90 -6.34
N VAL A 282 9.44 1.12 -5.74
CA VAL A 282 8.08 1.54 -5.38
C VAL A 282 7.78 1.17 -3.94
N GLY A 283 6.83 1.87 -3.34
CA GLY A 283 6.31 1.50 -2.03
C GLY A 283 5.62 0.14 -2.09
N THR A 284 5.98 -0.75 -1.17
CA THR A 284 5.47 -2.13 -1.12
C THR A 284 4.47 -2.36 -0.01
N SER A 285 4.45 -1.48 1.01
CA SER A 285 3.51 -1.59 2.12
C SER A 285 3.12 -0.23 2.71
N TYR A 286 1.99 -0.19 3.37
CA TYR A 286 1.42 0.90 4.16
C TYR A 286 1.53 2.29 3.51
N LEU A 287 2.05 3.32 4.20
CA LEU A 287 2.09 4.69 3.68
C LEU A 287 2.95 4.81 2.41
N GLU A 288 4.09 4.11 2.34
CA GLU A 288 4.93 4.09 1.13
C GLU A 288 4.16 3.57 -0.10
N LYS A 289 3.32 2.52 0.08
CA LYS A 289 2.47 1.98 -1.01
C LYS A 289 1.26 2.87 -1.29
N GLN A 290 0.58 3.32 -0.25
CA GLN A 290 -0.66 4.11 -0.36
C GLN A 290 -0.41 5.45 -1.06
N TYR A 291 0.69 6.10 -0.72
CA TYR A 291 1.06 7.42 -1.25
C TYR A 291 2.17 7.36 -2.31
N GLU A 292 2.33 6.20 -2.99
CA GLU A 292 3.35 6.02 -4.04
C GLU A 292 3.30 7.15 -5.08
N SER A 293 2.12 7.52 -5.57
CA SER A 293 1.94 8.57 -6.59
C SER A 293 2.36 9.97 -6.11
N VAL A 294 2.38 10.20 -4.80
CA VAL A 294 2.79 11.47 -4.17
C VAL A 294 4.28 11.46 -3.88
N LEU A 295 4.74 10.35 -3.29
CA LEU A 295 6.13 10.18 -2.86
C LEU A 295 7.09 9.97 -4.03
N GLN A 296 6.63 9.42 -5.15
CA GLN A 296 7.45 9.26 -6.34
C GLN A 296 7.79 10.64 -6.93
N GLY A 297 9.07 10.86 -7.26
CA GLY A 297 9.50 12.01 -8.03
C GLY A 297 9.25 11.85 -9.53
N THR A 298 9.44 12.91 -10.27
CA THR A 298 9.51 12.83 -11.74
C THR A 298 10.95 12.49 -12.16
N LYS A 299 11.10 11.54 -13.08
CA LYS A 299 12.43 11.12 -13.54
C LYS A 299 13.17 12.25 -14.24
N SER A 300 14.48 12.34 -14.03
CA SER A 300 15.34 13.15 -14.88
C SER A 300 15.46 12.51 -16.26
N GLU A 301 15.56 13.33 -17.29
CA GLU A 301 15.67 12.89 -18.69
C GLU A 301 16.97 13.40 -19.31
N TYR A 302 17.71 12.48 -19.90
CA TYR A 302 18.95 12.74 -20.60
C TYR A 302 18.84 12.30 -22.05
N GLU A 303 19.20 13.18 -22.97
CA GLU A 303 19.39 12.88 -24.38
C GLU A 303 20.80 12.33 -24.58
N ILE A 304 20.91 11.11 -25.09
CA ILE A 304 22.18 10.48 -25.42
C ILE A 304 22.35 10.40 -26.94
N THR A 305 23.52 10.78 -27.42
CA THR A 305 23.93 10.61 -28.83
C THR A 305 24.84 9.39 -28.90
N MET A 306 24.52 8.49 -29.80
CA MET A 306 25.29 7.25 -30.03
C MET A 306 25.95 7.30 -31.42
N ASN A 307 27.16 6.72 -31.52
CA ASN A 307 27.80 6.50 -32.81
C ASN A 307 27.19 5.29 -33.55
N ASN A 308 27.64 5.05 -34.75
CA ASN A 308 27.18 3.95 -35.59
C ASN A 308 27.47 2.54 -35.01
N LYS A 309 28.27 2.44 -33.94
CA LYS A 309 28.53 1.20 -33.17
C LYS A 309 27.67 1.10 -31.94
N GLY A 310 26.80 2.06 -31.67
CA GLY A 310 25.93 2.11 -30.49
C GLY A 310 26.66 2.53 -29.18
N THR A 311 27.86 3.11 -29.29
CA THR A 311 28.57 3.66 -28.13
C THR A 311 28.06 5.07 -27.86
N ILE A 312 27.82 5.40 -26.57
CA ILE A 312 27.37 6.73 -26.15
C ILE A 312 28.54 7.72 -26.33
N GLU A 313 28.34 8.74 -27.18
CA GLU A 313 29.33 9.78 -27.45
C GLU A 313 29.09 11.04 -26.62
N SER A 314 27.83 11.37 -26.34
CA SER A 314 27.47 12.50 -25.50
C SER A 314 26.19 12.24 -24.72
N THR A 315 26.09 12.86 -23.55
CA THR A 315 24.90 12.88 -22.71
C THR A 315 24.57 14.33 -22.39
N LYS A 316 23.34 14.75 -22.67
CA LYS A 316 22.84 16.09 -22.39
C LYS A 316 21.61 15.98 -21.51
N GLU A 317 21.60 16.66 -20.37
CA GLU A 317 20.40 16.76 -19.55
C GLU A 317 19.33 17.59 -20.26
N VAL A 318 18.14 17.00 -20.41
CA VAL A 318 16.93 17.63 -20.99
C VAL A 318 16.01 18.12 -19.87
N SER A 319 15.89 17.32 -18.80
CA SER A 319 15.11 17.65 -17.61
C SER A 319 15.78 17.09 -16.37
N ALA A 320 15.97 17.91 -15.35
CA ALA A 320 16.54 17.48 -14.06
C ALA A 320 15.58 16.56 -13.26
N GLY A 321 14.32 16.45 -13.70
CA GLY A 321 13.30 15.80 -12.89
C GLY A 321 12.99 16.59 -11.62
N SER A 322 12.22 16.00 -10.72
CA SER A 322 11.92 16.60 -9.43
C SER A 322 11.78 15.55 -8.34
N LYS A 323 12.25 15.85 -7.15
CA LYS A 323 11.98 15.06 -5.94
C LYS A 323 10.47 14.95 -5.72
N GLY A 324 9.97 13.79 -5.23
CA GLY A 324 8.60 13.61 -4.84
C GLY A 324 8.12 14.60 -3.78
N SER A 325 6.80 14.82 -3.68
CA SER A 325 6.22 15.66 -2.65
C SER A 325 6.33 14.99 -1.27
N ASN A 326 6.48 15.81 -0.21
CA ASN A 326 6.64 15.33 1.14
C ASN A 326 5.27 15.05 1.77
N LEU A 327 5.21 14.07 2.69
CA LEU A 327 4.07 13.83 3.55
C LEU A 327 4.35 14.36 4.95
N LYS A 328 3.36 14.99 5.57
CA LYS A 328 3.36 15.30 7.00
C LYS A 328 2.26 14.48 7.66
N LEU A 329 2.63 13.74 8.71
CA LEU A 329 1.72 12.88 9.44
C LEU A 329 0.97 13.65 10.52
N THR A 330 -0.13 13.07 10.98
CA THR A 330 -0.92 13.54 12.13
C THR A 330 -0.32 13.14 13.47
N ILE A 331 0.60 12.17 13.47
CA ILE A 331 1.25 11.63 14.67
C ILE A 331 2.44 12.52 15.07
N ASP A 332 2.46 12.95 16.32
CA ASP A 332 3.62 13.55 16.97
C ASP A 332 4.49 12.44 17.58
N SER A 333 5.78 12.43 17.24
CA SER A 333 6.72 11.38 17.68
C SER A 333 6.85 11.31 19.20
N ALA A 334 6.77 12.44 19.90
CA ALA A 334 6.92 12.47 21.37
C ALA A 334 5.70 11.84 22.06
N PHE A 335 4.48 12.12 21.56
CA PHE A 335 3.27 11.47 22.09
C PHE A 335 3.23 9.99 21.70
N GLN A 336 3.64 9.64 20.49
CA GLN A 336 3.76 8.25 20.05
C GLN A 336 4.70 7.43 20.95
N GLU A 337 5.87 7.96 21.28
CA GLU A 337 6.82 7.29 22.18
C GLU A 337 6.24 7.11 23.58
N LYS A 338 5.52 8.12 24.08
CA LYS A 338 4.88 8.06 25.39
C LYS A 338 3.77 7.00 25.44
N LEU A 339 2.90 7.00 24.42
CA LEU A 339 1.81 6.02 24.27
C LEU A 339 2.39 4.61 24.17
N ASP A 340 3.39 4.40 23.33
CA ASP A 340 4.04 3.10 23.13
C ASP A 340 4.71 2.58 24.43
N SER A 341 5.40 3.46 25.16
CA SER A 341 6.00 3.14 26.46
C SER A 341 4.97 2.71 27.49
N ILE A 342 3.80 3.37 27.53
CA ILE A 342 2.69 3.01 28.43
C ILE A 342 2.20 1.60 28.12
N VAL A 343 1.86 1.33 26.86
CA VAL A 343 1.32 0.03 26.43
C VAL A 343 2.34 -1.08 26.67
N LYS A 344 3.59 -0.88 26.27
CA LYS A 344 4.69 -1.83 26.43
C LYS A 344 4.92 -2.20 27.90
N THR A 345 5.01 -1.20 28.77
CA THR A 345 5.28 -1.39 30.20
C THR A 345 4.16 -2.19 30.87
N ASN A 346 2.91 -1.82 30.62
CA ASN A 346 1.77 -2.52 31.21
C ASN A 346 1.68 -3.96 30.69
N TYR A 347 1.90 -4.20 29.39
CA TYR A 347 1.87 -5.55 28.84
C TYR A 347 2.96 -6.45 29.43
N GLN A 348 4.18 -5.92 29.55
CA GLN A 348 5.29 -6.65 30.19
C GLN A 348 4.98 -7.00 31.67
N GLN A 349 4.30 -6.12 32.39
CA GLN A 349 3.87 -6.39 33.77
C GLN A 349 2.83 -7.51 33.81
N LEU A 350 1.84 -7.51 32.90
CA LEU A 350 0.82 -8.56 32.79
C LEU A 350 1.42 -9.93 32.46
N ILE A 351 2.43 -9.95 31.59
CA ILE A 351 3.16 -11.18 31.24
C ILE A 351 3.98 -11.66 32.43
N ASN A 352 4.71 -10.76 33.10
CA ASN A 352 5.54 -11.11 34.26
C ASN A 352 4.73 -11.65 35.45
N SER A 353 3.52 -11.12 35.66
CA SER A 353 2.57 -11.62 36.68
C SER A 353 1.89 -12.94 36.27
N GLY A 354 1.98 -13.33 35.03
CA GLY A 354 1.29 -14.49 34.45
C GLY A 354 -0.18 -14.24 34.11
N ALA A 355 -0.70 -13.02 34.31
CA ALA A 355 -2.08 -12.67 33.93
C ALA A 355 -2.32 -12.76 32.42
N ALA A 356 -1.34 -12.33 31.62
CA ALA A 356 -1.39 -12.36 30.15
C ALA A 356 -0.73 -13.60 29.52
N GLN A 357 -0.57 -14.71 30.26
CA GLN A 357 0.11 -15.92 29.76
C GLN A 357 -0.42 -16.41 28.40
N TYR A 358 -1.71 -16.26 28.16
CA TYR A 358 -2.40 -16.73 26.94
C TYR A 358 -2.88 -15.58 26.05
N SER A 359 -2.50 -14.34 26.38
CA SER A 359 -2.87 -13.18 25.57
C SER A 359 -2.16 -13.23 24.23
N ASP A 360 -2.90 -12.98 23.17
CA ASP A 360 -2.38 -12.86 21.79
C ASP A 360 -2.08 -11.41 21.39
N GLY A 361 -2.16 -10.47 22.33
CA GLY A 361 -1.73 -9.10 22.14
C GLY A 361 -2.32 -8.09 23.10
N ILE A 362 -1.92 -6.85 22.90
CA ILE A 362 -2.46 -5.64 23.51
C ILE A 362 -2.41 -4.54 22.48
N TYR A 363 -3.46 -3.74 22.41
CA TYR A 363 -3.57 -2.69 21.39
C TYR A 363 -4.14 -1.42 21.98
N ALA A 364 -3.59 -0.28 21.54
CA ALA A 364 -4.11 1.04 21.87
C ALA A 364 -4.02 1.96 20.63
N VAL A 365 -5.04 2.75 20.42
CA VAL A 365 -5.10 3.79 19.38
C VAL A 365 -5.71 5.06 19.97
N ALA A 366 -5.12 6.20 19.60
CA ALA A 366 -5.60 7.52 19.92
C ALA A 366 -5.94 8.27 18.63
N MET A 367 -7.09 8.95 18.62
CA MET A 367 -7.61 9.68 17.45
C MET A 367 -8.26 11.00 17.89
N ASN A 368 -8.10 12.04 17.11
CA ASN A 368 -8.91 13.26 17.30
C ASN A 368 -10.34 12.99 16.78
N PRO A 369 -11.36 13.03 17.64
CA PRO A 369 -12.71 12.65 17.28
C PRO A 369 -13.39 13.59 16.26
N LYS A 370 -12.92 14.84 16.16
CA LYS A 370 -13.49 15.85 15.27
C LYS A 370 -12.95 15.76 13.85
N THR A 371 -11.66 15.39 13.72
CA THR A 371 -10.96 15.42 12.42
C THR A 371 -10.70 14.04 11.84
N GLY A 372 -10.64 13.00 12.66
CA GLY A 372 -10.20 11.69 12.26
C GLY A 372 -8.67 11.49 12.28
N ALA A 373 -7.92 12.55 12.63
CA ALA A 373 -6.45 12.48 12.73
C ALA A 373 -6.02 11.42 13.76
N ILE A 374 -5.24 10.44 13.34
CA ILE A 374 -4.62 9.45 14.24
C ILE A 374 -3.50 10.16 15.01
N LEU A 375 -3.59 10.17 16.33
CA LEU A 375 -2.63 10.81 17.22
C LEU A 375 -1.50 9.87 17.67
N GLY A 376 -1.79 8.57 17.73
CA GLY A 376 -0.82 7.56 18.07
C GLY A 376 -1.41 6.15 18.06
N ILE A 377 -0.55 5.16 17.86
CA ILE A 377 -0.91 3.74 17.85
C ILE A 377 0.14 2.92 18.59
N SER A 378 -0.26 1.86 19.26
CA SER A 378 0.66 0.88 19.82
C SER A 378 0.03 -0.51 19.85
N GLY A 379 0.86 -1.51 19.68
CA GLY A 379 0.46 -2.90 19.83
C GLY A 379 1.66 -3.79 20.10
N TYR A 380 1.45 -4.78 20.93
CA TYR A 380 2.43 -5.81 21.26
C TYR A 380 1.75 -7.17 21.34
N TYR A 381 2.50 -8.21 21.05
CA TYR A 381 2.09 -9.60 21.26
C TYR A 381 3.25 -10.41 21.81
N HIS A 382 2.99 -11.60 22.30
CA HIS A 382 4.00 -12.59 22.65
C HIS A 382 3.53 -13.98 22.24
N GLN A 383 4.47 -14.89 22.08
CA GLN A 383 4.14 -16.30 21.89
C GLN A 383 3.75 -16.94 23.22
N ALA A 384 2.82 -17.87 23.19
CA ALA A 384 2.39 -18.61 24.38
C ALA A 384 3.62 -19.16 25.13
N ASN A 385 3.64 -18.94 26.45
CA ASN A 385 4.75 -19.32 27.34
C ASN A 385 6.08 -18.56 27.14
N SER A 386 6.15 -17.57 26.24
CA SER A 386 7.28 -16.65 26.13
C SER A 386 7.05 -15.43 27.02
N LYS A 387 8.13 -14.86 27.57
CA LYS A 387 8.11 -13.57 28.25
C LYS A 387 8.60 -12.42 27.37
N GLU A 388 9.05 -12.75 26.18
CA GLU A 388 9.51 -11.78 25.20
C GLU A 388 8.32 -11.22 24.41
N ILE A 389 8.19 -9.89 24.41
CA ILE A 389 7.15 -9.19 23.68
C ILE A 389 7.70 -8.68 22.35
N GLN A 390 6.88 -8.76 21.32
CA GLN A 390 7.17 -8.26 19.99
C GLN A 390 6.20 -7.15 19.62
N GLN A 391 6.70 -6.14 18.93
CA GLN A 391 5.89 -5.01 18.51
C GLN A 391 4.91 -5.45 17.39
N ASN A 392 3.66 -4.98 17.48
CA ASN A 392 2.60 -5.23 16.50
C ASN A 392 1.61 -4.05 16.43
N ALA A 393 2.11 -2.84 16.15
CA ALA A 393 1.23 -1.66 16.03
C ALA A 393 0.21 -1.78 14.91
N ILE A 394 0.53 -2.53 13.83
CA ILE A 394 -0.41 -2.80 12.74
C ILE A 394 -1.65 -3.58 13.21
N GLY A 395 -1.55 -4.31 14.31
CA GLY A 395 -2.69 -4.97 14.95
C GLY A 395 -3.83 -4.02 15.30
N VAL A 396 -3.57 -2.72 15.43
CA VAL A 396 -4.60 -1.71 15.66
C VAL A 396 -5.68 -1.71 14.56
N PHE A 397 -5.33 -2.02 13.33
CA PHE A 397 -6.27 -2.10 12.21
C PHE A 397 -6.38 -3.50 11.57
N GLN A 398 -5.71 -4.51 12.17
CA GLN A 398 -5.75 -5.89 11.67
C GLN A 398 -6.20 -6.92 12.71
N ALA A 399 -5.93 -6.69 14.01
CA ALA A 399 -6.35 -7.62 15.06
C ALA A 399 -7.82 -7.42 15.40
N ALA A 400 -8.60 -8.49 15.32
CA ALA A 400 -10.02 -8.48 15.64
C ALA A 400 -10.28 -9.15 17.01
N VAL A 401 -10.96 -8.44 17.90
CA VAL A 401 -11.21 -8.86 19.28
C VAL A 401 -12.70 -8.72 19.59
N VAL A 402 -13.26 -9.67 20.34
CA VAL A 402 -14.62 -9.55 20.89
C VAL A 402 -14.67 -8.36 21.84
N ALA A 403 -15.47 -7.34 21.51
CA ALA A 403 -15.46 -6.05 22.21
C ALA A 403 -16.19 -6.08 23.57
N GLY A 404 -17.09 -7.03 23.79
CA GLY A 404 -17.96 -7.06 24.94
C GLY A 404 -18.83 -5.82 25.05
N SER A 405 -19.15 -5.45 26.25
CA SER A 405 -20.07 -4.32 26.56
C SER A 405 -19.64 -2.95 26.03
N ALA A 406 -18.47 -2.82 25.40
CA ALA A 406 -17.99 -1.54 24.88
C ALA A 406 -18.90 -1.00 23.77
N ILE A 407 -19.61 -1.87 23.00
CA ILE A 407 -20.45 -1.48 21.85
C ILE A 407 -21.91 -1.15 22.21
N LYS A 408 -22.31 -1.21 23.47
CA LYS A 408 -23.73 -1.14 23.89
C LYS A 408 -24.46 0.13 23.47
N ALA A 409 -23.77 1.26 23.30
CA ALA A 409 -24.40 2.46 22.78
C ALA A 409 -24.94 2.27 21.35
N ALA A 410 -24.23 1.51 20.51
CA ALA A 410 -24.71 1.16 19.18
C ALA A 410 -25.97 0.25 19.21
N THR A 411 -26.07 -0.64 20.19
CA THR A 411 -27.28 -1.46 20.40
C THR A 411 -28.48 -0.61 20.80
N ILE A 412 -28.29 0.38 21.68
CA ILE A 412 -29.35 1.33 22.07
C ILE A 412 -29.80 2.11 20.84
N THR A 413 -28.88 2.65 20.05
CA THR A 413 -29.18 3.36 18.80
C THR A 413 -30.00 2.47 17.85
N THR A 414 -29.58 1.22 17.65
CA THR A 414 -30.35 0.26 16.83
C THR A 414 -31.78 0.08 17.34
N GLY A 415 -31.97 0.09 18.67
CA GLY A 415 -33.30 0.02 19.28
C GLY A 415 -34.16 1.25 18.97
N TRP A 416 -33.58 2.44 18.90
CA TRP A 416 -34.26 3.67 18.49
C TRP A 416 -34.59 3.68 16.99
N ASP A 417 -33.63 3.36 16.13
CA ASP A 417 -33.78 3.31 14.68
C ASP A 417 -34.96 2.41 14.28
N ASN A 418 -35.06 1.25 14.94
CA ASN A 418 -36.12 0.27 14.70
C ASN A 418 -37.38 0.55 15.53
N LYS A 419 -37.44 1.62 16.32
CA LYS A 419 -38.59 2.05 17.13
C LYS A 419 -39.06 0.98 18.13
N VAL A 420 -38.15 0.08 18.54
CA VAL A 420 -38.44 -0.92 19.57
C VAL A 420 -38.23 -0.40 20.99
N ILE A 421 -37.50 0.72 21.12
CA ILE A 421 -37.40 1.58 22.29
C ILE A 421 -37.50 3.04 21.85
N SER A 422 -37.73 3.98 22.78
CA SER A 422 -37.81 5.41 22.50
C SER A 422 -37.16 6.22 23.61
N GLY A 423 -36.38 7.25 23.26
CA GLY A 423 -35.72 8.16 24.19
C GLY A 423 -35.02 7.40 25.34
N ASN A 424 -35.10 7.94 26.56
CA ASN A 424 -34.52 7.31 27.75
C ASN A 424 -35.50 6.28 28.39
N GLN A 425 -35.98 5.33 27.58
CA GLN A 425 -36.97 4.33 28.03
C GLN A 425 -36.52 3.51 29.22
N VAL A 426 -37.46 3.31 30.18
CA VAL A 426 -37.23 2.49 31.34
C VAL A 426 -37.64 1.05 31.09
N ILE A 427 -36.72 0.10 31.37
CA ILE A 427 -36.93 -1.35 31.25
C ILE A 427 -36.53 -2.01 32.57
N LEU A 428 -37.18 -3.11 32.92
CA LEU A 428 -36.81 -3.92 34.10
C LEU A 428 -35.56 -4.75 33.77
N ASP A 429 -34.44 -4.46 34.45
CA ASP A 429 -33.28 -5.36 34.45
C ASP A 429 -33.58 -6.58 35.28
N GLN A 430 -33.61 -7.73 34.65
CA GLN A 430 -33.87 -9.03 35.24
C GLN A 430 -33.20 -10.13 34.40
N PRO A 431 -32.87 -11.31 34.99
CA PRO A 431 -32.42 -12.44 34.20
C PRO A 431 -33.42 -12.85 33.14
N ILE A 432 -32.92 -13.15 31.92
CA ILE A 432 -33.71 -13.63 30.80
C ILE A 432 -33.60 -15.16 30.76
N TYR A 433 -34.66 -15.83 31.11
CA TYR A 433 -34.71 -17.29 31.17
C TYR A 433 -35.07 -17.85 29.80
N LEU A 434 -34.19 -18.70 29.26
CA LEU A 434 -34.34 -19.31 27.94
C LEU A 434 -34.63 -20.81 28.06
N GLN A 435 -35.56 -21.34 27.28
CA GLN A 435 -35.79 -22.78 27.25
C GLN A 435 -34.57 -23.50 26.63
N GLY A 436 -34.08 -24.52 27.30
CA GLY A 436 -32.96 -25.35 26.85
C GLY A 436 -31.57 -24.69 26.95
N SER A 437 -31.44 -23.50 27.60
CA SER A 437 -30.18 -22.81 27.76
C SER A 437 -30.07 -22.19 29.15
N ALA A 438 -28.84 -21.81 29.52
CA ALA A 438 -28.62 -21.02 30.72
C ALA A 438 -29.27 -19.63 30.62
N ALA A 439 -29.71 -19.07 31.75
CA ALA A 439 -30.24 -17.73 31.80
C ALA A 439 -29.16 -16.72 31.40
N LYS A 440 -29.53 -15.70 30.60
CA LYS A 440 -28.67 -14.58 30.30
C LYS A 440 -29.02 -13.40 31.21
N ALA A 441 -28.02 -12.80 31.85
CA ALA A 441 -28.24 -11.77 32.86
C ALA A 441 -27.16 -10.71 32.87
N SER A 442 -27.44 -9.58 33.52
CA SER A 442 -26.43 -8.56 33.84
C SER A 442 -25.50 -9.09 34.93
N ILE A 443 -24.20 -8.75 34.86
CA ILE A 443 -23.18 -9.22 35.80
C ILE A 443 -23.56 -8.85 37.26
N PHE A 444 -24.14 -7.68 37.47
CA PHE A 444 -24.57 -7.24 38.80
C PHE A 444 -25.89 -7.89 39.27
N ASN A 445 -26.59 -8.60 38.38
CA ASN A 445 -27.91 -9.20 38.70
C ASN A 445 -28.04 -10.64 38.14
N PRO A 446 -27.12 -11.57 38.45
CA PRO A 446 -27.08 -12.89 37.83
C PRO A 446 -28.25 -13.81 38.27
N THR A 447 -28.84 -13.57 39.43
CA THR A 447 -29.89 -14.43 40.01
C THR A 447 -31.27 -13.75 40.13
N GLY A 448 -31.37 -12.47 39.72
CA GLY A 448 -32.60 -11.68 39.92
C GLY A 448 -32.75 -11.04 41.29
N SER A 449 -31.75 -11.16 42.18
CA SER A 449 -31.80 -10.54 43.50
C SER A 449 -31.69 -9.00 43.46
N ASN A 450 -31.20 -8.44 42.33
CA ASN A 450 -31.05 -7.01 42.07
C ASN A 450 -31.95 -6.51 40.94
N ASN A 451 -33.10 -7.13 40.73
CA ASN A 451 -34.08 -6.65 39.73
C ASN A 451 -34.47 -5.21 39.99
N ARG A 452 -34.31 -4.35 38.99
CA ARG A 452 -34.60 -2.93 39.09
C ARG A 452 -34.95 -2.31 37.74
N TYR A 453 -35.77 -1.28 37.81
CA TYR A 453 -36.08 -0.48 36.60
C TYR A 453 -34.94 0.47 36.32
N ILE A 454 -34.42 0.44 35.09
CA ILE A 454 -33.32 1.28 34.60
C ILE A 454 -33.64 1.87 33.23
N ASN A 455 -33.21 3.09 33.02
CA ASN A 455 -33.29 3.73 31.68
C ASN A 455 -32.06 3.45 30.83
N ALA A 456 -32.03 3.92 29.58
CA ALA A 456 -30.97 3.67 28.63
C ALA A 456 -29.60 4.22 29.12
N ALA A 457 -29.55 5.43 29.68
CA ALA A 457 -28.32 6.00 30.25
C ALA A 457 -27.81 5.16 31.43
N LYS A 458 -28.68 4.77 32.37
CA LYS A 458 -28.32 3.89 33.50
C LYS A 458 -27.83 2.51 33.00
N ALA A 459 -28.43 1.97 31.94
CA ALA A 459 -28.00 0.71 31.35
C ALA A 459 -26.56 0.76 30.81
N LEU A 460 -26.10 1.93 30.33
CA LEU A 460 -24.69 2.14 29.96
C LEU A 460 -23.81 2.24 31.20
N GLU A 461 -24.17 3.03 32.21
CA GLU A 461 -23.41 3.24 33.44
C GLU A 461 -23.04 1.91 34.10
N ILE A 462 -24.06 1.07 34.38
CA ILE A 462 -23.87 -0.22 35.10
C ILE A 462 -23.68 -1.39 34.12
N SER A 463 -23.56 -1.10 32.87
CA SER A 463 -23.31 -2.09 31.80
C SER A 463 -24.33 -3.24 31.75
N SER A 464 -25.65 -2.92 31.78
CA SER A 464 -26.73 -3.92 31.74
C SER A 464 -26.70 -4.78 30.49
N ASN A 465 -26.59 -6.10 30.60
CA ASN A 465 -26.80 -7.04 29.51
C ASN A 465 -28.30 -7.24 29.24
N SER A 466 -29.09 -7.32 30.32
CA SER A 466 -30.53 -7.53 30.24
C SER A 466 -31.22 -6.45 29.37
N TYR A 467 -30.84 -5.19 29.50
CA TYR A 467 -31.38 -4.10 28.70
C TYR A 467 -31.14 -4.32 27.20
N MET A 468 -29.89 -4.70 26.81
CA MET A 468 -29.50 -4.94 25.43
C MET A 468 -30.18 -6.18 24.83
N ILE A 469 -30.25 -7.26 25.61
CA ILE A 469 -30.94 -8.49 25.25
C ILE A 469 -32.43 -8.22 24.98
N GLN A 470 -33.06 -7.38 25.80
CA GLN A 470 -34.46 -7.02 25.59
C GLN A 470 -34.67 -6.18 24.32
N ILE A 471 -33.69 -5.37 23.90
CA ILE A 471 -33.72 -4.73 22.58
C ILE A 471 -33.70 -5.80 21.46
N ALA A 472 -32.77 -6.77 21.51
CA ALA A 472 -32.70 -7.83 20.53
C ALA A 472 -33.99 -8.68 20.48
N LEU A 473 -34.56 -9.02 21.66
CA LEU A 473 -35.84 -9.72 21.72
C LEU A 473 -36.96 -8.91 21.06
N LYS A 474 -37.03 -7.61 21.29
CA LYS A 474 -38.02 -6.74 20.66
C LYS A 474 -37.83 -6.60 19.14
N LEU A 475 -36.59 -6.65 18.62
CA LEU A 475 -36.32 -6.74 17.17
C LEU A 475 -36.89 -8.03 16.58
N MET A 476 -36.95 -9.11 17.36
CA MET A 476 -37.62 -10.39 17.00
C MET A 476 -39.13 -10.39 17.31
N GLY A 477 -39.71 -9.28 17.73
CA GLY A 477 -41.14 -9.17 18.08
C GLY A 477 -41.48 -9.72 19.48
N ILE A 478 -40.51 -10.03 20.34
CA ILE A 478 -40.71 -10.61 21.66
C ILE A 478 -40.59 -9.50 22.72
N ASN A 479 -41.69 -9.28 23.46
CA ASN A 479 -41.67 -8.37 24.62
C ASN A 479 -41.55 -9.20 25.90
N TYR A 480 -40.33 -9.25 26.50
CA TYR A 480 -40.08 -10.09 27.69
C TYR A 480 -40.78 -9.55 28.93
N GLN A 481 -41.55 -10.39 29.59
CA GLN A 481 -42.32 -10.07 30.82
C GLN A 481 -41.92 -10.97 32.01
N GLY A 482 -40.80 -11.68 31.89
CA GLY A 482 -40.37 -12.67 32.85
C GLY A 482 -40.75 -14.11 32.48
N GLY A 483 -40.23 -15.08 33.23
CA GLY A 483 -40.44 -16.51 32.96
C GLY A 483 -39.59 -17.04 31.80
N TYR A 484 -39.77 -18.33 31.49
CA TYR A 484 -39.05 -18.98 30.40
C TYR A 484 -39.67 -18.67 29.04
N ILE A 485 -38.82 -18.26 28.11
CA ILE A 485 -39.21 -18.04 26.69
C ILE A 485 -38.44 -18.98 25.76
N SER A 486 -39.06 -19.33 24.63
CA SER A 486 -38.39 -19.95 23.49
C SER A 486 -37.87 -18.84 22.58
N ILE A 487 -36.64 -18.97 22.10
CA ILE A 487 -36.10 -18.11 21.07
C ILE A 487 -36.55 -18.70 19.72
N PRO A 488 -36.90 -17.88 18.72
CA PRO A 488 -37.19 -18.35 17.35
C PRO A 488 -36.01 -19.13 16.77
N ALA A 489 -36.27 -19.97 15.77
CA ALA A 489 -35.21 -20.65 15.01
C ALA A 489 -34.23 -19.61 14.40
N ILE A 490 -32.98 -20.00 14.18
CA ILE A 490 -31.92 -19.09 13.65
C ILE A 490 -32.36 -18.42 12.34
N SER A 491 -33.07 -19.16 11.46
CA SER A 491 -33.61 -18.61 10.22
C SER A 491 -34.55 -17.41 10.44
N ASP A 492 -35.29 -17.41 11.54
CA ASP A 492 -36.25 -16.36 11.91
C ASP A 492 -35.57 -15.20 12.65
N GLN A 493 -34.32 -15.39 13.08
CA GLN A 493 -33.49 -14.34 13.72
C GLN A 493 -32.74 -13.47 12.70
N THR A 494 -32.72 -13.81 11.40
CA THR A 494 -31.93 -13.14 10.36
C THR A 494 -32.13 -11.64 10.39
N LYS A 495 -33.38 -11.18 10.45
CA LYS A 495 -33.69 -9.75 10.53
C LYS A 495 -33.05 -9.06 11.74
N ALA A 496 -33.09 -9.67 12.93
CA ALA A 496 -32.49 -9.07 14.12
C ALA A 496 -30.97 -8.96 14.04
N TYR A 497 -30.29 -9.96 13.41
CA TYR A 497 -28.87 -9.85 13.10
C TYR A 497 -28.57 -8.71 12.12
N GLU A 498 -29.35 -8.62 11.03
CA GLU A 498 -29.18 -7.57 10.02
C GLU A 498 -29.36 -6.17 10.61
N GLU A 499 -30.43 -5.95 11.40
CA GLU A 499 -30.72 -4.67 12.04
C GLU A 499 -29.63 -4.28 13.06
N LEU A 500 -29.16 -5.20 13.90
CA LEU A 500 -28.08 -4.95 14.84
C LEU A 500 -26.79 -4.58 14.12
N ARG A 501 -26.39 -5.35 13.10
CA ARG A 501 -25.17 -5.09 12.33
C ARG A 501 -25.26 -3.82 11.48
N ALA A 502 -26.44 -3.51 10.94
CA ALA A 502 -26.67 -2.24 10.23
C ALA A 502 -26.52 -1.03 11.16
N GLY A 503 -27.09 -1.08 12.37
CA GLY A 503 -26.90 -0.07 13.39
C GLY A 503 -25.44 0.06 13.83
N PHE A 504 -24.72 -1.06 13.99
CA PHE A 504 -23.30 -1.08 14.33
C PHE A 504 -22.44 -0.48 13.23
N ALA A 505 -22.76 -0.77 11.96
CA ALA A 505 -22.05 -0.25 10.80
C ALA A 505 -22.13 1.28 10.68
N GLN A 506 -23.20 1.93 11.16
CA GLN A 506 -23.28 3.40 11.21
C GLN A 506 -22.12 4.00 12.00
N TYR A 507 -21.63 3.30 13.00
CA TYR A 507 -20.49 3.68 13.84
C TYR A 507 -19.12 3.20 13.32
N GLY A 508 -19.09 2.42 12.24
CA GLY A 508 -17.87 1.82 11.70
C GLY A 508 -17.55 0.41 12.19
N LEU A 509 -18.41 -0.18 13.04
CA LEU A 509 -18.22 -1.54 13.53
C LEU A 509 -18.60 -2.56 12.46
N GLY A 510 -17.72 -3.54 12.19
CA GLY A 510 -17.94 -4.59 11.17
C GLY A 510 -17.78 -4.12 9.72
N VAL A 511 -17.37 -2.89 9.48
CA VAL A 511 -17.11 -2.32 8.14
C VAL A 511 -15.75 -1.61 8.13
N LYS A 512 -15.25 -1.29 6.94
CA LYS A 512 -14.01 -0.49 6.83
C LYS A 512 -14.18 0.90 7.44
N THR A 513 -13.16 1.34 8.17
CA THR A 513 -13.14 2.69 8.73
C THR A 513 -12.81 3.74 7.67
N GLY A 514 -12.16 3.33 6.58
CA GLY A 514 -11.72 4.18 5.49
C GLY A 514 -10.31 4.75 5.68
N VAL A 515 -9.57 4.28 6.67
CA VAL A 515 -8.20 4.75 6.96
C VAL A 515 -7.30 4.73 5.73
N ASP A 516 -6.45 5.73 5.62
CA ASP A 516 -5.53 5.99 4.50
C ASP A 516 -4.31 5.08 4.43
N ILE A 517 -4.50 3.80 4.75
CA ILE A 517 -3.49 2.73 4.60
C ILE A 517 -4.13 1.44 4.07
N PRO A 518 -3.40 0.61 3.31
CA PRO A 518 -3.93 -0.64 2.77
C PRO A 518 -4.06 -1.73 3.85
N ASN A 519 -4.81 -2.79 3.52
CA ASN A 519 -4.95 -4.02 4.30
C ASN A 519 -5.68 -3.88 5.64
N GLU A 520 -6.57 -2.89 5.77
CA GLU A 520 -7.48 -2.79 6.90
C GLU A 520 -8.42 -4.01 6.96
N GLN A 521 -8.60 -4.58 8.16
CA GLN A 521 -9.56 -5.65 8.45
C GLN A 521 -10.87 -5.09 9.03
N THR A 522 -11.96 -5.80 8.81
CA THR A 522 -13.30 -5.38 9.29
C THR A 522 -13.78 -6.12 10.53
N GLY A 523 -12.94 -6.99 11.09
CA GLY A 523 -13.37 -7.94 12.12
C GLY A 523 -14.10 -9.15 11.52
N GLU A 524 -14.63 -10.00 12.38
CA GLU A 524 -15.34 -11.21 11.99
C GLU A 524 -16.82 -11.08 12.38
N SER A 525 -17.69 -11.26 11.42
CA SER A 525 -19.14 -11.26 11.57
C SER A 525 -19.72 -12.48 10.83
N PRO A 526 -19.80 -13.66 11.49
CA PRO A 526 -20.25 -14.89 10.84
C PRO A 526 -21.60 -14.71 10.16
N ALA A 527 -21.72 -15.18 8.92
CA ALA A 527 -22.99 -15.11 8.20
C ALA A 527 -24.06 -15.95 8.92
N VAL A 528 -25.29 -15.45 9.02
CA VAL A 528 -26.39 -16.16 9.72
C VAL A 528 -26.61 -17.55 9.15
N SER A 529 -26.42 -17.71 7.83
CA SER A 529 -26.53 -19.01 7.14
C SER A 529 -25.49 -20.06 7.55
N THR A 530 -24.40 -19.64 8.23
CA THR A 530 -23.36 -20.55 8.74
C THR A 530 -23.59 -20.97 10.19
N LEU A 531 -24.57 -20.39 10.87
CA LEU A 531 -24.94 -20.70 12.25
C LEU A 531 -25.84 -21.93 12.29
N SER A 532 -25.73 -22.74 13.34
CA SER A 532 -26.51 -23.94 13.55
C SER A 532 -26.92 -24.13 14.99
N GLU A 533 -28.19 -24.50 15.23
CA GLU A 533 -28.69 -24.81 16.57
C GLU A 533 -27.97 -26.01 17.17
N SER A 534 -27.56 -26.99 16.36
CA SER A 534 -26.74 -28.13 16.81
C SER A 534 -25.38 -27.73 17.37
N ASN A 535 -24.85 -26.56 16.98
CA ASN A 535 -23.63 -25.99 17.51
C ASN A 535 -23.86 -25.08 18.71
N GLY A 536 -25.10 -24.92 19.18
CA GLY A 536 -25.47 -24.03 20.28
C GLY A 536 -25.58 -22.55 19.89
N ASP A 537 -25.72 -22.23 18.58
CA ASP A 537 -25.75 -20.85 18.09
C ASP A 537 -27.11 -20.15 18.24
N GLY A 538 -28.15 -20.87 18.67
CA GLY A 538 -29.53 -20.36 18.75
C GLY A 538 -29.73 -19.08 19.56
N GLY A 539 -28.85 -18.82 20.55
CA GLY A 539 -28.90 -17.61 21.39
C GLY A 539 -27.89 -16.51 21.02
N LYS A 540 -27.13 -16.65 19.93
CA LYS A 540 -26.01 -15.76 19.60
C LYS A 540 -26.44 -14.35 19.20
N VAL A 541 -27.63 -14.17 18.65
CA VAL A 541 -28.21 -12.84 18.39
C VAL A 541 -28.34 -12.01 19.68
N LEU A 542 -28.63 -12.66 20.82
CA LEU A 542 -28.68 -12.00 22.11
C LEU A 542 -27.27 -11.63 22.60
N ASP A 543 -26.26 -12.50 22.32
CA ASP A 543 -24.87 -12.25 22.63
C ASP A 543 -24.32 -11.09 21.77
N LEU A 544 -24.70 -11.02 20.50
CA LEU A 544 -24.37 -9.90 19.61
C LEU A 544 -24.83 -8.56 20.19
N ALA A 545 -26.03 -8.50 20.76
CA ALA A 545 -26.60 -7.26 21.29
C ALA A 545 -25.81 -6.64 22.44
N PHE A 546 -25.03 -7.40 23.20
CA PHE A 546 -24.15 -6.86 24.24
C PHE A 546 -22.65 -7.03 23.94
N GLY A 547 -22.31 -7.38 22.66
CA GLY A 547 -20.94 -7.39 22.16
C GLY A 547 -20.16 -8.67 22.40
N GLN A 548 -20.81 -9.80 22.67
CA GLN A 548 -20.17 -11.10 22.99
C GLN A 548 -20.18 -12.07 21.79
N PHE A 549 -20.23 -11.56 20.55
CA PHE A 549 -20.29 -12.41 19.36
C PHE A 549 -19.37 -11.95 18.23
N ASP A 550 -19.71 -10.86 17.53
CA ASP A 550 -18.85 -10.32 16.47
C ASP A 550 -17.54 -9.73 17.05
N THR A 551 -16.48 -9.71 16.24
CA THR A 551 -15.18 -9.13 16.59
C THR A 551 -14.94 -7.81 15.88
N TYR A 552 -14.18 -6.90 16.47
CA TYR A 552 -13.87 -5.59 15.92
C TYR A 552 -12.41 -5.23 16.13
N THR A 553 -11.85 -4.39 15.24
CA THR A 553 -10.49 -3.89 15.41
C THR A 553 -10.45 -2.70 16.37
N PRO A 554 -9.32 -2.45 17.03
CA PRO A 554 -9.14 -1.24 17.85
C PRO A 554 -9.44 0.06 17.11
N LEU A 555 -9.13 0.13 15.81
CA LEU A 555 -9.43 1.29 14.97
C LEU A 555 -10.94 1.49 14.77
N GLN A 556 -11.70 0.44 14.56
CA GLN A 556 -13.17 0.52 14.54
C GLN A 556 -13.73 0.98 15.89
N MET A 557 -13.16 0.51 17.01
CA MET A 557 -13.60 0.89 18.34
C MET A 557 -13.32 2.37 18.66
N VAL A 558 -12.20 2.93 18.23
CA VAL A 558 -11.94 4.37 18.40
C VAL A 558 -12.80 5.21 17.47
N GLN A 559 -13.07 4.79 16.23
CA GLN A 559 -13.99 5.46 15.34
C GLN A 559 -15.43 5.49 15.91
N TYR A 560 -15.87 4.37 16.47
CA TYR A 560 -17.17 4.25 17.14
C TYR A 560 -17.35 5.27 18.26
N ILE A 561 -16.42 5.32 19.21
CA ILE A 561 -16.55 6.24 20.34
C ILE A 561 -16.37 7.70 19.91
N SER A 562 -15.53 7.96 18.89
CA SER A 562 -15.35 9.28 18.30
C SER A 562 -16.63 9.80 17.68
N ALA A 563 -17.39 8.95 17.01
CA ALA A 563 -18.66 9.35 16.39
C ALA A 563 -19.70 9.79 17.45
N ILE A 564 -19.71 9.20 18.65
CA ILE A 564 -20.55 9.68 19.75
C ILE A 564 -20.00 11.00 20.29
N ALA A 565 -18.69 11.09 20.48
CA ALA A 565 -18.02 12.25 21.05
C ALA A 565 -18.26 13.53 20.22
N ASN A 566 -18.17 13.44 18.90
CA ASN A 566 -18.21 14.58 18.00
C ASN A 566 -19.61 14.98 17.46
N GLY A 567 -20.67 14.47 18.06
CA GLY A 567 -22.03 14.89 17.66
C GLY A 567 -22.74 13.97 16.67
N GLY A 568 -22.29 12.72 16.52
CA GLY A 568 -22.90 11.71 15.67
C GLY A 568 -22.32 11.64 14.25
N GLU A 569 -21.19 12.28 13.99
CA GLU A 569 -20.52 12.22 12.70
C GLU A 569 -19.43 11.16 12.72
N ARG A 570 -19.53 10.16 11.85
CA ARG A 570 -18.48 9.17 11.62
C ARG A 570 -17.44 9.74 10.67
N VAL A 571 -16.29 10.15 11.20
CA VAL A 571 -15.17 10.69 10.42
C VAL A 571 -14.21 9.60 9.98
N GLU A 572 -13.59 9.79 8.81
CA GLU A 572 -12.58 8.90 8.25
C GLU A 572 -11.26 9.06 9.02
N PRO A 573 -10.70 7.99 9.61
CA PRO A 573 -9.39 8.04 10.23
C PRO A 573 -8.29 8.26 9.18
N HIS A 574 -7.25 9.03 9.52
CA HIS A 574 -6.14 9.25 8.62
C HIS A 574 -4.82 9.47 9.36
N PHE A 575 -3.73 9.02 8.75
CA PHE A 575 -2.36 9.19 9.23
C PHE A 575 -1.67 10.40 8.63
N VAL A 576 -2.13 10.89 7.46
CA VAL A 576 -1.50 12.00 6.75
C VAL A 576 -2.30 13.28 6.97
N GLU A 577 -1.63 14.33 7.49
CA GLU A 577 -2.19 15.68 7.64
C GLU A 577 -2.28 16.40 6.28
N GLY A 578 -1.24 16.22 5.45
CA GLY A 578 -1.18 16.88 4.16
C GLY A 578 0.06 16.51 3.34
N VAL A 579 0.00 16.94 2.09
CA VAL A 579 1.09 16.85 1.11
C VAL A 579 1.77 18.21 1.02
N TYR A 580 3.10 18.22 1.04
CA TYR A 580 3.91 19.42 1.07
C TYR A 580 4.91 19.47 -0.09
N ASN A 581 5.16 20.66 -0.60
CA ASN A 581 6.24 20.90 -1.55
C ASN A 581 7.60 20.69 -0.87
N ASN A 582 8.64 20.57 -1.67
CA ASN A 582 10.02 20.66 -1.19
C ASN A 582 10.42 22.13 -1.04
N ASP A 583 11.20 22.46 0.01
CA ASP A 583 11.92 23.73 0.08
C ASP A 583 13.15 23.72 -0.86
N GLU A 584 13.95 24.79 -0.86
CA GLU A 584 15.16 24.93 -1.68
C GLU A 584 16.23 23.86 -1.37
N ASN A 585 16.19 23.26 -0.18
CA ASN A 585 17.10 22.22 0.26
C ASN A 585 16.51 20.81 0.14
N GLY A 586 15.28 20.69 -0.42
CA GLY A 586 14.58 19.42 -0.55
C GLY A 586 13.93 18.94 0.74
N ASN A 587 13.78 19.77 1.79
CA ASN A 587 13.10 19.47 3.04
C ASN A 587 11.61 19.84 2.97
N LEU A 588 10.94 19.84 4.13
CA LEU A 588 9.53 20.21 4.26
C LEU A 588 9.32 21.69 3.88
N GLY A 589 8.64 21.92 2.80
CA GLY A 589 8.31 23.26 2.29
C GLY A 589 6.87 23.68 2.59
N THR A 590 6.27 24.39 1.66
CA THR A 590 4.90 24.89 1.80
C THR A 590 3.84 23.80 1.61
N LEU A 591 2.70 23.94 2.28
CA LEU A 591 1.54 23.06 2.09
C LEU A 591 1.12 23.09 0.60
N LYS A 592 0.99 21.93 -0.01
CA LYS A 592 0.52 21.74 -1.39
C LYS A 592 -0.94 21.30 -1.41
N GLU A 593 -1.29 20.35 -0.55
CA GLU A 593 -2.63 19.79 -0.44
C GLU A 593 -2.90 19.38 1.01
N SER A 594 -4.00 19.84 1.58
CA SER A 594 -4.46 19.44 2.92
C SER A 594 -5.38 18.24 2.81
N ILE A 595 -5.20 17.26 3.69
CA ILE A 595 -6.17 16.17 3.85
C ILE A 595 -7.32 16.72 4.68
N ALA A 596 -8.44 17.00 4.02
CA ALA A 596 -9.62 17.51 4.69
C ALA A 596 -10.30 16.43 5.53
N THR A 597 -10.88 16.83 6.66
CA THR A 597 -11.78 15.96 7.45
C THR A 597 -12.90 15.46 6.55
N LYS A 598 -13.06 14.15 6.47
CA LYS A 598 -14.11 13.51 5.66
C LYS A 598 -15.11 12.81 6.57
N VAL A 599 -16.36 13.28 6.53
CA VAL A 599 -17.47 12.62 7.20
C VAL A 599 -17.99 11.51 6.30
N LEU A 600 -17.91 10.26 6.75
CA LEU A 600 -18.37 9.09 6.01
C LEU A 600 -19.89 8.97 6.05
N ASN A 601 -20.47 9.16 7.23
CA ASN A 601 -21.91 9.25 7.45
C ASN A 601 -22.22 9.98 8.77
N LYS A 602 -23.45 10.40 8.91
CA LYS A 602 -24.02 10.84 10.17
C LYS A 602 -24.93 9.74 10.73
N ILE A 603 -24.81 9.47 12.02
CA ILE A 603 -25.65 8.47 12.71
C ILE A 603 -27.07 8.97 12.76
N ASP A 604 -28.04 8.10 12.49
CA ASP A 604 -29.48 8.46 12.50
C ASP A 604 -30.04 8.48 13.91
N ILE A 605 -29.69 9.51 14.66
CA ILE A 605 -30.18 9.76 16.02
C ILE A 605 -30.51 11.25 16.21
N THR A 606 -31.47 11.52 17.09
CA THR A 606 -31.81 12.88 17.50
C THR A 606 -30.77 13.44 18.49
N SER A 607 -30.76 14.77 18.66
CA SER A 607 -29.89 15.42 19.65
C SER A 607 -30.15 14.92 21.08
N ASP A 608 -31.43 14.67 21.42
CA ASP A 608 -31.81 14.17 22.73
C ASP A 608 -31.32 12.74 22.97
N GLU A 609 -31.41 11.87 21.95
CA GLU A 609 -30.89 10.50 22.01
C GLU A 609 -29.37 10.48 22.12
N LEU A 610 -28.68 11.32 21.35
CA LEU A 610 -27.23 11.49 21.48
C LEU A 610 -26.85 11.96 22.89
N GLN A 611 -27.61 12.88 23.48
CA GLN A 611 -27.35 13.35 24.84
C GLN A 611 -27.54 12.22 25.86
N ILE A 612 -28.56 11.37 25.69
CA ILE A 612 -28.75 10.16 26.55
C ILE A 612 -27.52 9.24 26.49
N LEU A 613 -26.93 9.03 25.30
CA LEU A 613 -25.71 8.24 25.18
C LEU A 613 -24.53 8.91 25.89
N LYS A 614 -24.34 10.22 25.69
CA LYS A 614 -23.27 11.00 26.33
C LYS A 614 -23.41 11.01 27.87
N ASP A 615 -24.61 11.21 28.39
CA ASP A 615 -24.89 11.15 29.83
C ASP A 615 -24.55 9.76 30.40
N GLY A 616 -24.99 8.70 29.71
CA GLY A 616 -24.69 7.33 30.13
C GLY A 616 -23.20 7.02 30.13
N LEU A 617 -22.44 7.48 29.10
CA LEU A 617 -20.99 7.31 29.02
C LEU A 617 -20.23 8.15 30.06
N TYR A 618 -20.73 9.32 30.41
CA TYR A 618 -20.23 10.15 31.51
C TYR A 618 -20.43 9.42 32.85
N ASP A 619 -21.63 8.89 33.08
CA ASP A 619 -21.97 8.16 34.33
C ASP A 619 -21.19 6.85 34.45
N VAL A 620 -20.73 6.21 33.38
CA VAL A 620 -19.79 5.07 33.46
C VAL A 620 -18.54 5.42 34.25
N VAL A 621 -18.11 6.68 34.25
CA VAL A 621 -16.92 7.17 34.99
C VAL A 621 -17.33 7.86 36.30
N HIS A 622 -18.31 8.73 36.26
CA HIS A 622 -18.65 9.71 37.32
C HIS A 622 -19.90 9.33 38.11
N GLY A 623 -20.62 8.29 37.71
CA GLY A 623 -21.84 7.82 38.37
C GLY A 623 -21.60 7.35 39.80
N THR A 624 -22.68 7.41 40.60
CA THR A 624 -22.64 7.07 42.04
C THR A 624 -23.17 5.69 42.35
N ASP A 625 -23.64 4.94 41.34
CA ASP A 625 -24.15 3.57 41.53
C ASP A 625 -23.05 2.61 41.97
N ALA A 626 -23.35 1.65 42.83
CA ALA A 626 -22.38 0.65 43.32
C ALA A 626 -21.72 -0.14 42.15
N PHE A 627 -22.39 -0.25 41.02
CA PHE A 627 -21.98 -1.00 39.83
C PHE A 627 -21.44 -0.11 38.69
N THR A 628 -21.15 1.17 38.94
CA THR A 628 -20.45 2.06 38.00
C THR A 628 -19.09 1.43 37.58
N THR A 629 -18.84 1.23 36.28
CA THR A 629 -17.82 0.29 35.80
C THR A 629 -16.43 0.88 35.55
N ALA A 630 -16.28 2.22 35.36
CA ALA A 630 -15.00 2.84 35.08
C ALA A 630 -14.59 3.94 36.07
N ARG A 631 -14.96 3.85 37.30
CA ARG A 631 -14.59 4.81 38.37
C ARG A 631 -13.12 5.17 38.48
N PRO A 632 -12.14 4.26 38.19
CA PRO A 632 -10.73 4.63 38.19
C PRO A 632 -10.39 5.80 37.27
N LEU A 633 -11.14 5.98 36.18
CA LEU A 633 -10.96 7.08 35.22
C LEU A 633 -11.44 8.45 35.77
N ALA A 634 -12.23 8.50 36.83
CA ALA A 634 -12.62 9.76 37.45
C ALA A 634 -11.41 10.55 38.02
N SER A 635 -10.27 9.91 38.18
CA SER A 635 -9.01 10.51 38.61
C SER A 635 -8.08 10.92 37.43
N THR A 636 -8.55 10.91 36.21
CA THR A 636 -7.82 11.49 35.06
C THR A 636 -7.68 13.00 35.21
N LYS A 637 -6.63 13.56 34.62
CA LYS A 637 -6.34 15.02 34.68
C LYS A 637 -7.36 15.88 33.92
N MET A 638 -8.10 15.27 33.00
CA MET A 638 -9.25 15.88 32.31
C MET A 638 -10.51 15.06 32.58
N THR A 639 -11.68 15.71 32.46
CA THR A 639 -12.97 15.02 32.56
C THR A 639 -13.17 14.12 31.34
N VAL A 640 -13.41 12.83 31.56
CA VAL A 640 -13.56 11.86 30.49
C VAL A 640 -14.89 11.12 30.54
N SER A 641 -15.38 10.69 29.40
CA SER A 641 -16.50 9.76 29.23
C SER A 641 -15.99 8.44 28.66
N ALA A 642 -16.57 7.31 29.06
CA ALA A 642 -16.03 6.01 28.72
C ALA A 642 -17.10 4.91 28.59
N LYS A 643 -16.71 3.80 27.98
CA LYS A 643 -17.41 2.51 28.12
C LYS A 643 -16.41 1.37 28.28
N THR A 644 -16.61 0.55 29.31
CA THR A 644 -15.86 -0.68 29.50
C THR A 644 -16.45 -1.83 28.70
N GLY A 645 -15.60 -2.74 28.27
CA GLY A 645 -15.96 -4.01 27.68
C GLY A 645 -15.23 -5.15 28.39
N THR A 646 -15.97 -6.13 28.86
CA THR A 646 -15.43 -7.40 29.31
C THR A 646 -16.13 -8.49 28.50
N ALA A 647 -15.34 -9.27 27.75
CA ALA A 647 -15.87 -10.39 26.99
C ALA A 647 -15.22 -11.68 27.48
N GLU A 648 -16.06 -12.62 27.87
CA GLU A 648 -15.63 -13.95 28.30
C GLU A 648 -15.14 -14.73 27.08
N THR A 649 -14.01 -15.41 27.23
CA THR A 649 -13.44 -16.29 26.21
C THR A 649 -12.75 -17.47 26.89
N SER A 650 -12.35 -18.47 26.13
CA SER A 650 -11.62 -19.61 26.66
C SER A 650 -10.65 -20.14 25.63
N ILE A 651 -9.63 -20.83 26.10
CA ILE A 651 -8.72 -21.64 25.28
C ILE A 651 -8.65 -23.04 25.83
N THR A 652 -8.41 -24.01 24.96
CA THR A 652 -8.01 -25.35 25.38
C THR A 652 -6.50 -25.46 25.25
N THR A 653 -5.81 -25.75 26.35
CA THR A 653 -4.36 -25.95 26.35
C THR A 653 -3.99 -27.23 25.63
N GLU A 654 -2.71 -27.41 25.29
CA GLU A 654 -2.18 -28.64 24.68
C GLU A 654 -2.44 -29.88 25.56
N SER A 655 -2.55 -29.71 26.87
CA SER A 655 -2.92 -30.76 27.82
C SER A 655 -4.41 -31.07 27.87
N GLY A 656 -5.26 -30.39 27.07
CA GLY A 656 -6.71 -30.55 27.05
C GLY A 656 -7.46 -29.81 28.15
N GLN A 657 -6.77 -28.96 28.97
CA GLN A 657 -7.41 -28.17 30.03
C GLN A 657 -8.08 -26.93 29.43
N LEU A 658 -9.36 -26.71 29.76
CA LEU A 658 -10.06 -25.47 29.45
C LEU A 658 -9.61 -24.37 30.45
N VAL A 659 -9.16 -23.25 29.90
CA VAL A 659 -8.78 -22.06 30.69
C VAL A 659 -9.73 -20.92 30.31
N GLU A 660 -10.42 -20.41 31.32
CA GLU A 660 -11.33 -19.27 31.16
C GLU A 660 -10.56 -17.96 31.24
N LEU A 661 -10.83 -17.05 30.30
CA LEU A 661 -10.13 -15.81 30.10
C LEU A 661 -11.14 -14.68 29.82
N ASN A 662 -10.68 -13.43 29.95
CA ASN A 662 -11.45 -12.24 29.63
C ASN A 662 -10.69 -11.37 28.62
N ASN A 663 -11.40 -10.79 27.67
CA ASN A 663 -10.93 -9.62 26.93
C ASN A 663 -11.30 -8.37 27.75
N HIS A 664 -10.32 -7.57 28.13
CA HIS A 664 -10.52 -6.29 28.82
C HIS A 664 -10.41 -5.15 27.81
N ASN A 665 -11.52 -4.50 27.51
CA ASN A 665 -11.58 -3.43 26.51
C ASN A 665 -12.06 -2.13 27.18
N ALA A 666 -11.63 -1.00 26.64
CA ALA A 666 -12.16 0.32 27.00
C ALA A 666 -12.13 1.25 25.80
N VAL A 667 -13.19 2.02 25.66
CA VAL A 667 -13.25 3.18 24.77
C VAL A 667 -13.50 4.42 25.62
N VAL A 668 -12.72 5.47 25.38
CA VAL A 668 -12.71 6.68 26.22
C VAL A 668 -12.56 7.90 25.33
N TYR A 669 -13.21 9.00 25.67
CA TYR A 669 -12.94 10.29 25.04
C TYR A 669 -12.87 11.41 26.07
N GLY A 670 -12.18 12.47 25.75
CA GLY A 670 -12.04 13.64 26.59
C GLY A 670 -11.45 14.87 25.89
N PRO A 671 -11.61 16.06 26.46
CA PRO A 671 -12.53 16.37 27.54
C PRO A 671 -13.99 16.05 27.17
N THR A 672 -14.84 15.74 28.15
CA THR A 672 -16.24 15.34 27.88
C THR A 672 -17.02 16.39 27.09
N ASP A 673 -16.85 17.69 27.42
CA ASP A 673 -17.63 18.77 26.83
C ASP A 673 -17.13 19.21 25.46
N ASP A 674 -15.80 19.19 25.24
CA ASP A 674 -15.15 19.54 23.96
C ASP A 674 -14.06 18.52 23.60
N PRO A 675 -14.43 17.35 23.10
CA PRO A 675 -13.50 16.22 22.90
C PRO A 675 -12.35 16.55 21.94
N GLU A 676 -11.11 16.35 22.39
CA GLU A 676 -9.88 16.52 21.60
C GLU A 676 -9.18 15.18 21.32
N ILE A 677 -9.42 14.20 22.18
CA ILE A 677 -8.85 12.85 22.04
C ILE A 677 -9.92 11.80 22.33
N ALA A 678 -9.95 10.77 21.51
CA ALA A 678 -10.63 9.50 21.75
C ALA A 678 -9.62 8.37 21.71
N ILE A 679 -9.76 7.36 22.55
CA ILE A 679 -8.89 6.19 22.59
C ILE A 679 -9.70 4.89 22.61
N ALA A 680 -9.14 3.86 22.03
CA ALA A 680 -9.56 2.47 22.28
C ALA A 680 -8.36 1.69 22.81
N VAL A 681 -8.59 0.94 23.90
CA VAL A 681 -7.61 0.02 24.49
C VAL A 681 -8.23 -1.37 24.51
N MET A 682 -7.55 -2.36 23.93
CA MET A 682 -8.01 -3.74 23.87
C MET A 682 -6.92 -4.69 24.38
N VAL A 683 -7.25 -5.47 25.39
CA VAL A 683 -6.33 -6.41 26.07
C VAL A 683 -6.98 -7.80 26.09
N PRO A 684 -6.82 -8.60 25.02
CA PRO A 684 -7.46 -9.90 24.90
C PRO A 684 -6.82 -10.97 25.78
N LYS A 685 -7.64 -11.95 26.17
CA LYS A 685 -7.26 -13.22 26.80
C LYS A 685 -6.45 -13.08 28.10
N ILE A 686 -6.91 -12.22 28.98
CA ILE A 686 -6.37 -12.08 30.35
C ILE A 686 -7.04 -13.09 31.24
N LYS A 687 -6.30 -13.71 32.15
CA LYS A 687 -6.87 -14.64 33.13
C LYS A 687 -7.97 -13.98 33.95
N GLN A 688 -9.09 -14.66 34.17
CA GLN A 688 -10.23 -14.14 34.93
C GLN A 688 -9.89 -13.81 36.39
N THR A 689 -8.80 -14.38 36.91
CA THR A 689 -8.29 -14.10 38.27
C THR A 689 -7.59 -12.75 38.38
N ASP A 690 -7.29 -12.06 37.25
CA ASP A 690 -6.71 -10.73 37.28
C ASP A 690 -7.77 -9.66 37.58
N THR A 691 -7.54 -8.89 38.62
CA THR A 691 -8.42 -7.80 39.06
C THR A 691 -7.82 -6.42 38.87
N THR A 692 -6.75 -6.30 38.07
CA THR A 692 -6.03 -5.03 37.84
C THR A 692 -6.72 -4.11 36.85
N TYR A 693 -7.68 -4.62 36.06
CA TYR A 693 -8.36 -3.87 34.99
C TYR A 693 -7.38 -3.11 34.07
N PRO A 694 -6.48 -3.81 33.37
CA PRO A 694 -5.37 -3.19 32.63
C PRO A 694 -5.84 -2.19 31.58
N ASN A 695 -6.99 -2.41 30.97
CA ASN A 695 -7.61 -1.49 30.02
C ASN A 695 -7.85 -0.09 30.62
N LEU A 696 -8.31 0.00 31.88
CA LEU A 696 -8.55 1.29 32.55
C LEU A 696 -7.25 1.95 33.00
N VAL A 697 -6.28 1.15 33.49
CA VAL A 697 -4.95 1.66 33.85
C VAL A 697 -4.25 2.31 32.66
N ILE A 698 -4.23 1.61 31.55
CA ILE A 698 -3.61 2.10 30.31
C ILE A 698 -4.37 3.32 29.77
N ALA A 699 -5.70 3.25 29.72
CA ALA A 699 -6.52 4.36 29.26
C ALA A 699 -6.26 5.63 30.07
N LYS A 700 -6.24 5.52 31.41
CA LYS A 700 -5.91 6.65 32.30
C LYS A 700 -4.53 7.23 31.97
N GLN A 701 -3.51 6.39 31.87
CA GLN A 701 -2.14 6.84 31.60
C GLN A 701 -2.03 7.55 30.23
N ILE A 702 -2.73 7.08 29.21
CA ILE A 702 -2.73 7.73 27.87
C ILE A 702 -3.44 9.09 27.95
N MET A 703 -4.61 9.18 28.60
CA MET A 703 -5.37 10.42 28.74
C MET A 703 -4.58 11.45 29.56
N ASP A 704 -3.94 11.04 30.64
CA ASP A 704 -3.09 11.91 31.45
C ASP A 704 -1.84 12.39 30.69
N ALA A 705 -1.24 11.52 29.87
CA ALA A 705 -0.11 11.88 29.02
C ALA A 705 -0.49 12.93 27.97
N TYR A 706 -1.65 12.76 27.33
CA TYR A 706 -2.17 13.75 26.38
C TYR A 706 -2.41 15.10 27.06
N TYR A 707 -3.05 15.10 28.23
CA TYR A 707 -3.28 16.30 29.01
C TYR A 707 -1.98 17.03 29.34
N ASP A 708 -0.96 16.31 29.84
CA ASP A 708 0.33 16.88 30.22
C ASP A 708 1.08 17.51 29.02
N MET A 709 0.95 16.92 27.86
CA MET A 709 1.70 17.36 26.66
C MET A 709 1.03 18.51 25.93
N TYR A 710 -0.30 18.57 25.91
CA TYR A 710 -1.02 19.50 25.03
C TYR A 710 -1.98 20.44 25.74
N MET A 711 -2.47 20.12 26.94
CA MET A 711 -3.51 20.90 27.64
C MET A 711 -3.01 21.59 28.92
N ALA A 712 -1.95 21.09 29.54
CA ALA A 712 -1.44 21.63 30.81
C ALA A 712 -0.68 22.96 30.68
N LYS A 713 -0.75 23.65 29.54
CA LYS A 713 -0.01 24.91 29.27
C LYS A 713 -0.70 26.11 29.92
#